data_33e207b93c28f33bfebfc66e06839ad4
#
_entry.id   33e207b93c28f33bfebfc66e06839ad4
#
_cell.length_a   1.000
_cell.length_b   1.000
_cell.length_c   1.000
_cell.angle_alpha   90.00
_cell.angle_beta   90.00
_cell.angle_gamma   90.00
#
_symmetry.space_group_name_H-M   'P 1'
#
loop_
_entity.id
_entity.type
_entity.pdbx_description
1 polymer ?
#
loop_
_entity_poly.entity_id
_entity_poly.type
_entity_poly.pdbx_seq_one_letter_code
_entity_poly.pdbx_strand_id
1 'polypeptide(L)'
;MKDPMEDQVKSRRPQKNSKDHRRRGRRSYLNKQEKLQERGFDSQLVPSASCKSVVFATRPGYGHLGTKCVVKANHFLADISASDLSHYNVIITPEVTCRKRSKAIISELVKLHRNTELGKRLPVYDGRRNLYTAGLLPFRYKEFSILLSVEDEGSGSTREREFKVGIKFAARVSMHQLRELLSGKQVDTPQEALTVIDIVLREVAAQSYVSVGRFLYSPDLRKPQQLGGGLESWRGFYQSIRPTQMGLSLNIGMSSMAFIEPLPVIDFVAQILGKDVTSKPLSDSDRVKIKKALRGVKVEVTHRGSFRRKYRISGLTSQPTRELNFPLDEKMNMKSVVDYFQEVYGFTIKYSHLPCLQVGSQKKLNYLPMEACKIVSGQRYTKGLNEKQITSLLKVSCQRPREQEIDILKTIQQNDYECNPYAKEFGISIDNKLSSVEARVLPAPWLKYNDTGREKEYLPQVGLWNMMNKEFSQDPVIPIYSARSDLVKKALKHVHAAALDKLGGKELELLIAILPDSNGSLYGDLKRICETDLGLISQCCLTKYVFKINRQYLANVALKINVKLGGRNTVLLDALSWRIPLVSDIPTIIFGADVTHPESGEDSSPSIAAVVASQDWPEVTKYAGLVCAQPHREELIQDLFKCWKDPHHGIVYGGMIRELLLSFKKATGQKPCRIIFYRDGVSEGQFYQVLLYELDAIRKACASLEPGYQPPVTFVVVQKRHHTRLFTSNHDDRSSTDRSGNVLPGTVVDTKICHPTEFDFYLCSHAGIQGTSRPAHYHVLWDENNFSADEIQSLTNNLCYTYARCTRSVSVVPPAYYAHLAAYRARFYMEPNVSDIAKPLSARSKDGSVRPLPALKEKVKNVMFYC
;
A
#
# COMPACT_ATOMS: atom_id res chain seq x y z
N MET A 1 17.70 70.00 18.87
CA MET A 1 18.17 70.79 17.74
C MET A 1 18.20 69.93 16.52
N LYS A 2 17.32 70.32 15.63
CA LYS A 2 17.29 70.08 14.16
C LYS A 2 17.26 68.70 13.59
N ASP A 3 16.05 68.25 13.27
CA ASP A 3 15.65 67.71 11.95
C ASP A 3 16.13 68.63 10.78
N PRO A 4 16.03 68.22 9.50
CA PRO A 4 14.94 67.48 8.85
C PRO A 4 15.24 66.64 7.56
N MET A 5 14.24 65.79 7.22
CA MET A 5 13.52 65.69 5.92
C MET A 5 14.13 65.03 4.66
N GLU A 6 13.30 64.12 4.13
CA GLU A 6 12.94 63.85 2.72
C GLU A 6 13.89 62.97 1.88
N ASP A 7 13.48 61.98 1.13
CA ASP A 7 12.39 61.92 0.19
C ASP A 7 12.02 60.47 -0.24
N GLN A 8 10.79 60.30 -0.71
CA GLN A 8 10.14 59.12 -1.22
C GLN A 8 10.67 58.69 -2.58
N VAL A 9 10.91 57.41 -2.80
CA VAL A 9 10.72 56.81 -4.13
C VAL A 9 10.07 55.42 -4.00
N LYS A 10 8.84 55.34 -4.48
CA LYS A 10 8.08 54.09 -4.67
C LYS A 10 8.72 53.29 -5.83
N SER A 11 9.10 52.05 -5.59
CA SER A 11 9.34 51.10 -6.67
C SER A 11 8.48 49.84 -6.51
N ARG A 12 7.63 49.61 -7.50
CA ARG A 12 6.74 48.46 -7.66
C ARG A 12 7.56 47.16 -7.76
N ARG A 13 7.21 46.20 -6.93
CA ARG A 13 7.70 44.80 -7.09
C ARG A 13 6.85 44.07 -8.15
N PRO A 14 7.43 43.37 -9.11
CA PRO A 14 6.70 42.56 -10.05
C PRO A 14 6.27 41.23 -9.40
N GLN A 15 5.05 40.82 -9.67
CA GLN A 15 4.48 39.54 -9.30
C GLN A 15 5.26 38.41 -10.02
N LYS A 16 5.86 37.53 -9.28
CA LYS A 16 6.53 36.32 -9.80
C LYS A 16 5.49 35.23 -10.10
N ASN A 17 5.43 34.82 -11.36
CA ASN A 17 4.61 33.74 -11.88
C ASN A 17 4.99 32.38 -11.25
N SER A 18 3.98 31.64 -10.81
CA SER A 18 4.09 30.30 -10.16
C SER A 18 4.55 29.14 -11.05
N LYS A 19 5.02 29.41 -12.27
CA LYS A 19 5.46 28.38 -13.22
C LYS A 19 6.91 27.92 -13.09
N ASP A 20 7.73 28.63 -12.33
CA ASP A 20 9.18 28.36 -12.24
C ASP A 20 9.58 27.33 -11.18
N HIS A 21 8.70 26.96 -10.25
CA HIS A 21 9.06 26.02 -9.17
C HIS A 21 9.16 24.53 -9.60
N ARG A 22 8.50 24.13 -10.70
CA ARG A 22 8.60 22.74 -11.19
C ARG A 22 9.81 22.47 -12.08
N ARG A 23 10.33 23.50 -12.76
CA ARG A 23 11.57 23.37 -13.54
C ARG A 23 12.84 23.43 -12.66
N ARG A 24 12.81 24.15 -11.54
CA ARG A 24 13.92 24.19 -10.58
C ARG A 24 14.12 22.86 -9.83
N GLY A 25 13.07 22.12 -9.52
CA GLY A 25 13.18 20.80 -8.87
C GLY A 25 13.94 19.77 -9.72
N ARG A 26 13.69 19.73 -11.03
CA ARG A 26 14.36 18.78 -11.94
C ARG A 26 15.83 19.18 -12.26
N ARG A 27 16.12 20.48 -12.35
CA ARG A 27 17.49 20.98 -12.51
C ARG A 27 18.31 20.83 -11.23
N SER A 28 17.72 20.94 -10.05
CA SER A 28 18.43 20.72 -8.79
C SER A 28 18.76 19.25 -8.54
N TYR A 29 17.98 18.30 -9.08
CA TYR A 29 18.27 16.86 -9.01
C TYR A 29 19.43 16.47 -9.94
N LEU A 30 19.45 16.97 -11.17
CA LEU A 30 20.57 16.75 -12.11
C LEU A 30 21.84 17.42 -11.62
N ASN A 31 21.78 18.66 -11.13
CA ASN A 31 22.94 19.34 -10.54
C ASN A 31 23.43 18.74 -9.21
N LYS A 32 22.58 18.01 -8.46
CA LYS A 32 23.03 17.24 -7.29
C LYS A 32 23.73 15.94 -7.69
N GLN A 33 23.31 15.31 -8.78
CA GLN A 33 24.03 14.15 -9.32
C GLN A 33 25.38 14.55 -9.95
N GLU A 34 25.44 15.65 -10.71
CA GLU A 34 26.70 16.18 -11.25
C GLU A 34 27.65 16.68 -10.13
N LYS A 35 27.14 17.37 -9.10
CA LYS A 35 27.97 17.81 -7.96
C LYS A 35 28.41 16.66 -7.02
N LEU A 36 27.74 15.52 -7.05
CA LEU A 36 28.23 14.30 -6.38
C LEU A 36 29.31 13.58 -7.21
N GLN A 37 29.31 13.75 -8.53
CA GLN A 37 30.38 13.28 -9.42
C GLN A 37 31.61 14.20 -9.43
N GLU A 38 31.44 15.50 -9.18
CA GLU A 38 32.57 16.48 -9.19
C GLU A 38 33.31 16.59 -7.84
N ARG A 39 32.82 16.00 -6.77
CA ARG A 39 33.60 15.82 -5.54
C ARG A 39 34.47 14.58 -5.71
N GLY A 40 35.59 14.75 -6.37
CA GLY A 40 36.64 13.74 -6.54
C GLY A 40 37.06 13.17 -5.17
N PHE A 41 36.39 12.15 -4.76
CA PHE A 41 36.91 11.22 -3.77
C PHE A 41 37.94 10.36 -4.50
N ASP A 42 39.13 10.35 -3.96
CA ASP A 42 40.25 9.53 -4.44
C ASP A 42 39.74 8.10 -4.71
N SER A 43 39.68 7.72 -5.99
CA SER A 43 39.07 6.50 -6.48
C SER A 43 39.78 5.22 -6.05
N GLN A 44 40.89 5.35 -5.31
CA GLN A 44 41.68 4.21 -4.87
C GLN A 44 41.25 3.54 -3.58
N LEU A 45 40.32 4.12 -2.81
CA LEU A 45 39.90 3.59 -1.50
C LEU A 45 38.44 3.11 -1.44
N VAL A 46 37.68 3.27 -2.50
CA VAL A 46 36.32 2.71 -2.56
C VAL A 46 36.35 1.48 -3.48
N PRO A 47 36.02 0.30 -2.99
CA PRO A 47 35.97 -0.88 -3.86
C PRO A 47 35.04 -0.61 -5.04
N SER A 48 35.55 -0.67 -6.24
CA SER A 48 34.74 -0.54 -7.45
C SER A 48 34.01 -1.85 -7.67
N ALA A 49 32.77 -1.93 -7.22
CA ALA A 49 31.95 -3.11 -7.43
C ALA A 49 30.58 -2.74 -7.99
N SER A 50 30.50 -1.74 -8.84
CA SER A 50 29.26 -1.33 -9.44
C SER A 50 29.10 -2.01 -10.80
N CYS A 51 28.10 -2.89 -10.92
CA CYS A 51 27.64 -3.35 -12.22
C CYS A 51 26.93 -2.20 -12.94
N LYS A 52 27.50 -1.68 -13.99
CA LYS A 52 26.92 -0.60 -14.81
C LYS A 52 25.71 -1.04 -15.63
N SER A 53 25.50 -2.34 -15.80
CA SER A 53 24.31 -2.93 -16.38
C SER A 53 23.90 -4.14 -15.54
N VAL A 54 22.68 -4.11 -15.02
CA VAL A 54 22.12 -5.21 -14.22
C VAL A 54 21.07 -5.91 -15.06
N VAL A 55 21.27 -7.20 -15.28
CA VAL A 55 20.29 -8.08 -15.92
C VAL A 55 19.66 -8.93 -14.82
N PHE A 56 18.33 -9.06 -14.82
CA PHE A 56 17.64 -9.89 -13.82
C PHE A 56 17.99 -11.37 -14.00
N ALA A 57 17.93 -12.11 -12.90
CA ALA A 57 18.16 -13.54 -12.93
C ALA A 57 17.16 -14.25 -13.85
N THR A 58 17.68 -15.08 -14.73
CA THR A 58 16.85 -15.93 -15.58
C THR A 58 16.42 -17.17 -14.82
N ARG A 59 15.26 -17.72 -15.14
CA ARG A 59 14.74 -18.93 -14.52
C ARG A 59 15.69 -20.12 -14.80
N PRO A 60 16.19 -20.81 -13.76
CA PRO A 60 17.11 -21.95 -13.93
C PRO A 60 16.40 -23.23 -14.38
N GLY A 61 15.08 -23.24 -14.38
CA GLY A 61 14.22 -24.38 -14.64
C GLY A 61 12.95 -24.33 -13.80
N TYR A 62 12.19 -25.40 -13.84
CA TYR A 62 10.99 -25.58 -13.02
C TYR A 62 11.28 -26.52 -11.87
N GLY A 63 10.58 -26.34 -10.76
CA GLY A 63 10.70 -27.24 -9.63
C GLY A 63 10.00 -28.58 -9.88
N HIS A 64 10.45 -29.59 -9.17
CA HIS A 64 9.92 -30.96 -9.23
C HIS A 64 9.48 -31.49 -7.86
N LEU A 65 9.93 -30.85 -6.79
CA LEU A 65 9.63 -31.28 -5.43
C LEU A 65 8.16 -30.97 -5.05
N GLY A 66 7.56 -31.91 -4.33
CA GLY A 66 6.20 -31.79 -3.81
C GLY A 66 5.18 -32.64 -4.56
N THR A 67 3.95 -32.65 -4.05
CA THR A 67 2.82 -33.35 -4.65
C THR A 67 2.21 -32.53 -5.77
N LYS A 68 2.23 -33.04 -6.99
CA LYS A 68 1.63 -32.37 -8.15
C LYS A 68 0.11 -32.21 -7.98
N CYS A 69 -0.39 -31.04 -8.33
CA CYS A 69 -1.80 -30.73 -8.36
C CYS A 69 -2.11 -29.71 -9.46
N VAL A 70 -3.39 -29.50 -9.72
CA VAL A 70 -3.84 -28.49 -10.68
C VAL A 70 -4.67 -27.45 -9.93
N VAL A 71 -4.35 -26.19 -10.13
CA VAL A 71 -5.08 -25.05 -9.59
C VAL A 71 -5.62 -24.16 -10.71
N LYS A 72 -6.65 -23.40 -10.43
CA LYS A 72 -7.13 -22.33 -11.31
C LYS A 72 -6.58 -21.00 -10.82
N ALA A 73 -6.11 -20.17 -11.73
CA ALA A 73 -5.65 -18.81 -11.43
C ALA A 73 -6.61 -17.78 -12.05
N ASN A 74 -6.80 -16.65 -11.38
CA ASN A 74 -7.62 -15.54 -11.89
C ASN A 74 -6.90 -14.74 -12.99
N HIS A 75 -6.31 -15.46 -13.91
CA HIS A 75 -5.67 -15.00 -15.12
C HIS A 75 -6.45 -15.54 -16.32
N PHE A 76 -6.72 -14.70 -17.27
CA PHE A 76 -7.46 -15.02 -18.50
C PHE A 76 -6.54 -14.80 -19.68
N LEU A 77 -6.41 -15.77 -20.56
CA LEU A 77 -5.59 -15.62 -21.75
C LEU A 77 -6.12 -14.45 -22.59
N ALA A 78 -5.21 -13.59 -23.01
CA ALA A 78 -5.51 -12.46 -23.85
C ALA A 78 -4.71 -12.53 -25.14
N ASP A 79 -5.33 -12.26 -26.28
CA ASP A 79 -4.66 -12.14 -27.55
C ASP A 79 -4.86 -10.75 -28.14
N ILE A 80 -3.88 -10.27 -28.91
CA ILE A 80 -3.89 -8.96 -29.54
C ILE A 80 -3.45 -9.10 -30.99
N SER A 81 -4.41 -8.99 -31.90
CA SER A 81 -4.18 -9.08 -33.32
C SER A 81 -3.62 -7.78 -33.92
N ALA A 82 -3.84 -6.61 -33.29
CA ALA A 82 -3.33 -5.34 -33.81
C ALA A 82 -1.80 -5.32 -33.84
N SER A 83 -1.23 -5.08 -35.00
CA SER A 83 0.22 -4.98 -35.23
C SER A 83 0.73 -3.55 -35.13
N ASP A 84 -0.10 -2.58 -35.52
CA ASP A 84 0.24 -1.17 -35.63
C ASP A 84 -0.52 -0.32 -34.61
N LEU A 85 0.14 0.00 -33.51
CA LEU A 85 -0.38 0.95 -32.54
C LEU A 85 0.37 2.28 -32.66
N SER A 86 -0.36 3.38 -32.62
CA SER A 86 0.19 4.73 -32.76
C SER A 86 -0.11 5.57 -31.54
N HIS A 87 0.90 6.30 -31.09
CA HIS A 87 0.86 7.21 -29.96
C HIS A 87 0.81 8.66 -30.44
N TYR A 88 -0.10 9.44 -29.87
CA TYR A 88 -0.27 10.87 -30.11
C TYR A 88 -0.24 11.65 -28.81
N ASN A 89 0.42 12.80 -28.81
CA ASN A 89 0.35 13.77 -27.72
C ASN A 89 -0.87 14.68 -27.91
N VAL A 90 -1.62 14.88 -26.81
CA VAL A 90 -2.82 15.74 -26.77
C VAL A 90 -2.54 16.96 -25.92
N ILE A 91 -2.86 18.14 -26.46
CA ILE A 91 -2.80 19.43 -25.78
C ILE A 91 -4.20 20.04 -25.80
N ILE A 92 -4.72 20.37 -24.62
CA ILE A 92 -6.06 20.99 -24.47
C ILE A 92 -5.86 22.43 -23.97
N THR A 93 -6.41 23.41 -24.67
CA THR A 93 -6.37 24.83 -24.34
C THR A 93 -7.80 25.36 -24.19
N PRO A 94 -8.16 26.03 -23.08
CA PRO A 94 -7.35 26.27 -21.88
C PRO A 94 -7.01 25.00 -21.09
N GLU A 95 -5.91 25.00 -20.33
CA GLU A 95 -5.41 23.81 -19.62
C GLU A 95 -6.45 23.24 -18.64
N VAL A 96 -6.71 21.94 -18.74
CA VAL A 96 -7.69 21.21 -17.92
C VAL A 96 -6.95 20.27 -16.97
N THR A 97 -7.03 20.56 -15.67
CA THR A 97 -6.40 19.72 -14.62
C THR A 97 -7.23 18.51 -14.25
N CYS A 98 -8.53 18.54 -14.47
CA CYS A 98 -9.47 17.48 -14.12
C CYS A 98 -9.53 16.40 -15.23
N ARG A 99 -9.03 15.20 -14.94
CA ARG A 99 -9.04 14.05 -15.87
C ARG A 99 -10.43 13.71 -16.43
N LYS A 100 -11.48 13.84 -15.61
CA LYS A 100 -12.85 13.55 -16.04
C LYS A 100 -13.30 14.53 -17.12
N ARG A 101 -12.95 15.83 -16.96
CA ARG A 101 -13.26 16.86 -17.96
C ARG A 101 -12.45 16.67 -19.23
N SER A 102 -11.14 16.37 -19.12
CA SER A 102 -10.29 16.06 -20.29
C SER A 102 -10.84 14.88 -21.09
N LYS A 103 -11.28 13.82 -20.42
CA LYS A 103 -11.91 12.67 -21.09
C LYS A 103 -13.23 13.07 -21.78
N ALA A 104 -14.06 13.91 -21.16
CA ALA A 104 -15.31 14.35 -21.76
C ALA A 104 -15.08 15.17 -23.04
N ILE A 105 -14.05 16.05 -23.04
CA ILE A 105 -13.66 16.82 -24.24
C ILE A 105 -13.24 15.88 -25.38
N ILE A 106 -12.37 14.90 -25.10
CA ILE A 106 -11.92 13.94 -26.11
C ILE A 106 -13.06 13.03 -26.57
N SER A 107 -13.96 12.62 -25.67
CA SER A 107 -15.14 11.84 -26.04
C SER A 107 -16.05 12.61 -26.99
N GLU A 108 -16.24 13.92 -26.77
CA GLU A 108 -17.03 14.76 -27.67
C GLU A 108 -16.32 14.97 -29.03
N LEU A 109 -14.98 15.17 -29.01
CA LEU A 109 -14.18 15.21 -30.24
C LEU A 109 -14.36 13.94 -31.08
N VAL A 110 -14.27 12.76 -30.42
CA VAL A 110 -14.45 11.48 -31.12
C VAL A 110 -15.86 11.36 -31.69
N LYS A 111 -16.89 11.77 -30.97
CA LYS A 111 -18.26 11.72 -31.50
C LYS A 111 -18.43 12.57 -32.77
N LEU A 112 -17.87 13.79 -32.74
CA LEU A 112 -18.02 14.75 -33.86
C LEU A 112 -17.17 14.36 -35.05
N HIS A 113 -15.95 13.89 -34.88
CA HIS A 113 -14.93 13.76 -35.89
C HIS A 113 -14.51 12.34 -36.25
N ARG A 114 -15.10 11.30 -35.63
CA ARG A 114 -14.71 9.91 -35.87
C ARG A 114 -14.83 9.51 -37.36
N ASN A 115 -15.95 9.84 -37.98
CA ASN A 115 -16.25 9.41 -39.34
C ASN A 115 -15.61 10.28 -40.42
N THR A 116 -15.07 11.43 -40.04
CA THR A 116 -14.45 12.39 -40.94
C THR A 116 -12.93 12.45 -40.71
N GLU A 117 -12.51 13.30 -39.82
CA GLU A 117 -11.11 13.70 -39.60
C GLU A 117 -10.26 12.63 -38.90
N LEU A 118 -10.88 11.73 -38.12
CA LEU A 118 -10.17 10.64 -37.45
C LEU A 118 -10.09 9.36 -38.31
N GLY A 119 -10.58 9.39 -39.55
CA GLY A 119 -10.50 8.24 -40.48
C GLY A 119 -11.18 6.99 -39.97
N LYS A 120 -12.36 7.13 -39.35
CA LYS A 120 -13.16 6.09 -38.70
C LYS A 120 -12.49 5.40 -37.50
N ARG A 121 -11.29 5.83 -37.08
CA ARG A 121 -10.59 5.26 -35.92
C ARG A 121 -11.30 5.59 -34.60
N LEU A 122 -11.16 4.70 -33.63
CA LEU A 122 -11.69 4.85 -32.30
C LEU A 122 -10.51 4.97 -31.29
N PRO A 123 -10.04 6.20 -31.03
CA PRO A 123 -8.88 6.40 -30.16
C PRO A 123 -9.21 6.17 -28.69
N VAL A 124 -8.21 5.78 -27.90
CA VAL A 124 -8.27 5.74 -26.43
C VAL A 124 -7.36 6.80 -25.82
N TYR A 125 -7.81 7.41 -24.73
CA TYR A 125 -7.15 8.54 -24.09
C TYR A 125 -6.87 8.30 -22.61
N ASP A 126 -5.63 8.55 -22.14
CA ASP A 126 -5.22 8.33 -20.75
C ASP A 126 -5.82 9.34 -19.75
N GLY A 127 -6.53 10.36 -20.25
CA GLY A 127 -7.10 11.46 -19.45
C GLY A 127 -6.09 12.53 -19.07
N ARG A 128 -4.87 12.52 -19.64
CA ARG A 128 -3.82 13.52 -19.41
C ARG A 128 -3.24 14.11 -20.70
N ARG A 129 -2.40 13.34 -21.39
CA ARG A 129 -1.67 13.82 -22.57
C ARG A 129 -1.52 12.80 -23.68
N ASN A 130 -1.80 11.51 -23.43
CA ASN A 130 -1.52 10.45 -24.38
C ASN A 130 -2.81 9.90 -24.98
N LEU A 131 -2.85 9.84 -26.30
CA LEU A 131 -3.94 9.27 -27.07
C LEU A 131 -3.35 8.18 -27.98
N TYR A 132 -4.02 7.05 -28.06
CA TYR A 132 -3.56 5.89 -28.82
C TYR A 132 -4.62 5.44 -29.82
N THR A 133 -4.16 4.95 -30.97
CA THR A 133 -5.02 4.43 -32.05
C THR A 133 -4.48 3.12 -32.60
N ALA A 134 -5.35 2.28 -33.10
CA ALA A 134 -5.00 1.10 -33.87
C ALA A 134 -4.74 1.53 -35.33
N GLY A 135 -3.51 1.86 -35.63
CA GLY A 135 -3.05 2.43 -36.89
C GLY A 135 -2.96 3.96 -36.88
N LEU A 136 -2.47 4.53 -37.99
CA LEU A 136 -2.25 5.98 -38.13
C LEU A 136 -3.58 6.74 -38.34
N LEU A 137 -3.64 7.96 -37.76
CA LEU A 137 -4.65 8.96 -38.16
C LEU A 137 -4.27 9.59 -39.50
N PRO A 138 -5.25 10.15 -40.24
CA PRO A 138 -5.01 10.78 -41.56
C PRO A 138 -4.12 12.04 -41.52
N PHE A 139 -3.61 12.40 -40.36
CA PHE A 139 -2.79 13.58 -40.14
C PHE A 139 -1.65 13.31 -39.15
N ARG A 140 -0.57 14.10 -39.21
CA ARG A 140 0.49 14.11 -38.18
C ARG A 140 0.25 15.13 -37.07
N TYR A 141 -0.41 16.26 -37.40
CA TYR A 141 -0.84 17.27 -36.44
C TYR A 141 -2.18 17.86 -36.92
N LYS A 142 -3.13 18.02 -36.01
CA LYS A 142 -4.38 18.73 -36.26
C LYS A 142 -4.91 19.35 -34.97
N GLU A 143 -5.54 20.50 -35.09
CA GLU A 143 -6.24 21.20 -34.02
C GLU A 143 -7.75 21.14 -34.26
N PHE A 144 -8.50 20.90 -33.20
CA PHE A 144 -9.97 20.79 -33.22
C PHE A 144 -10.56 21.78 -32.21
N SER A 145 -11.64 22.43 -32.57
CA SER A 145 -12.43 23.26 -31.66
C SER A 145 -13.64 22.46 -31.17
N ILE A 146 -13.74 22.25 -29.85
CA ILE A 146 -14.78 21.47 -29.21
C ILE A 146 -15.57 22.34 -28.24
N LEU A 147 -16.88 22.45 -28.46
CA LEU A 147 -17.82 23.08 -27.56
C LEU A 147 -18.30 22.04 -26.54
N LEU A 148 -18.08 22.32 -25.26
CA LEU A 148 -18.57 21.47 -24.18
C LEU A 148 -19.43 22.28 -23.22
N SER A 149 -20.63 21.79 -22.97
CA SER A 149 -21.51 22.33 -21.94
C SER A 149 -20.95 22.02 -20.56
N VAL A 150 -20.41 23.03 -19.89
CA VAL A 150 -19.80 22.93 -18.55
C VAL A 150 -20.78 23.43 -17.50
N GLU A 151 -21.18 22.56 -16.58
CA GLU A 151 -21.87 22.97 -15.37
C GLU A 151 -20.88 23.72 -14.46
N ASP A 152 -21.07 25.02 -14.24
CA ASP A 152 -20.30 25.76 -13.26
C ASP A 152 -20.68 25.34 -11.84
N GLU A 153 -19.74 24.79 -11.08
CA GLU A 153 -19.95 24.30 -9.70
C GLU A 153 -20.41 25.42 -8.70
N GLY A 154 -20.72 26.60 -9.13
CA GLY A 154 -21.11 27.71 -8.26
C GLY A 154 -22.24 28.60 -8.74
N SER A 155 -22.47 28.78 -10.04
CA SER A 155 -23.43 29.69 -10.59
C SER A 155 -24.66 29.02 -11.21
N GLY A 156 -24.57 27.72 -11.50
CA GLY A 156 -25.65 26.91 -12.03
C GLY A 156 -26.16 27.25 -13.41
N SER A 157 -25.46 28.03 -14.12
CA SER A 157 -25.66 28.16 -15.56
C SER A 157 -24.80 27.13 -16.27
N THR A 158 -25.43 26.39 -17.18
CA THR A 158 -24.70 25.61 -18.17
C THR A 158 -24.12 26.62 -19.15
N ARG A 159 -22.81 26.78 -19.12
CA ARG A 159 -22.11 27.60 -20.10
C ARG A 159 -21.42 26.72 -21.09
N GLU A 160 -21.61 26.95 -22.34
CA GLU A 160 -20.79 26.37 -23.38
C GLU A 160 -19.41 26.99 -23.32
N ARG A 161 -18.40 26.14 -23.27
CA ARG A 161 -16.99 26.55 -23.32
C ARG A 161 -16.34 25.88 -24.49
N GLU A 162 -15.64 26.68 -25.27
CA GLU A 162 -14.82 26.20 -26.36
C GLU A 162 -13.46 25.74 -25.83
N PHE A 163 -13.03 24.58 -26.29
CA PHE A 163 -11.71 23.99 -26.02
C PHE A 163 -11.03 23.70 -27.34
N LYS A 164 -9.81 24.16 -27.50
CA LYS A 164 -8.96 23.81 -28.61
C LYS A 164 -8.15 22.57 -28.25
N VAL A 165 -8.22 21.54 -29.07
CA VAL A 165 -7.57 20.24 -28.84
C VAL A 165 -6.58 19.99 -29.96
N GLY A 166 -5.29 20.13 -29.66
CA GLY A 166 -4.20 19.79 -30.59
C GLY A 166 -3.79 18.34 -30.42
N ILE A 167 -3.83 17.55 -31.49
CA ILE A 167 -3.40 16.15 -31.56
C ILE A 167 -2.17 16.05 -32.43
N LYS A 168 -1.03 15.59 -31.89
CA LYS A 168 0.25 15.50 -32.59
C LYS A 168 0.82 14.09 -32.51
N PHE A 169 1.17 13.49 -33.66
CA PHE A 169 1.87 12.20 -33.69
C PHE A 169 3.17 12.24 -32.86
N ALA A 170 3.37 11.22 -32.04
CA ALA A 170 4.54 11.09 -31.18
C ALA A 170 5.43 9.91 -31.61
N ALA A 171 4.88 8.71 -31.65
CA ALA A 171 5.64 7.49 -31.95
C ALA A 171 4.72 6.34 -32.42
N ARG A 172 5.34 5.31 -33.00
CA ARG A 172 4.70 3.98 -33.10
C ARG A 172 5.05 3.14 -31.88
N VAL A 173 4.08 2.41 -31.35
CA VAL A 173 4.26 1.51 -30.23
C VAL A 173 4.70 0.14 -30.75
N SER A 174 5.84 -0.34 -30.30
CA SER A 174 6.41 -1.60 -30.78
C SER A 174 5.70 -2.83 -30.20
N MET A 175 4.76 -3.38 -30.97
CA MET A 175 4.14 -4.67 -30.64
C MET A 175 5.06 -5.87 -30.95
N HIS A 176 6.07 -5.67 -31.79
CA HIS A 176 7.09 -6.67 -32.08
C HIS A 176 7.88 -7.05 -30.83
N GLN A 177 8.36 -6.05 -30.07
CA GLN A 177 9.08 -6.28 -28.81
C GLN A 177 8.24 -7.07 -27.79
N LEU A 178 6.94 -6.83 -27.74
CA LEU A 178 6.05 -7.60 -26.88
C LEU A 178 5.96 -9.07 -27.31
N ARG A 179 5.88 -9.34 -28.62
CA ARG A 179 5.89 -10.72 -29.15
C ARG A 179 7.23 -11.41 -28.91
N GLU A 180 8.34 -10.70 -29.02
CA GLU A 180 9.67 -11.22 -28.71
C GLU A 180 9.85 -11.56 -27.24
N LEU A 181 9.36 -10.70 -26.33
CA LEU A 181 9.32 -11.01 -24.92
C LEU A 181 8.52 -12.29 -24.63
N LEU A 182 7.32 -12.40 -25.18
CA LEU A 182 6.46 -13.58 -25.01
C LEU A 182 7.05 -14.86 -25.59
N SER A 183 7.89 -14.74 -26.63
CA SER A 183 8.62 -15.88 -27.22
C SER A 183 9.95 -16.16 -26.51
N GLY A 184 10.30 -15.43 -25.43
CA GLY A 184 11.53 -15.61 -24.67
C GLY A 184 12.80 -15.09 -25.37
N LYS A 185 12.68 -14.38 -26.49
CA LYS A 185 13.82 -13.83 -27.25
C LYS A 185 14.32 -12.48 -26.75
N GLN A 186 13.49 -11.75 -26.02
CA GLN A 186 13.80 -10.47 -25.39
C GLN A 186 13.64 -10.54 -23.88
N VAL A 187 14.52 -9.87 -23.14
CA VAL A 187 14.45 -9.80 -21.66
C VAL A 187 13.71 -8.55 -21.20
N ASP A 188 13.87 -7.42 -21.90
CA ASP A 188 13.28 -6.16 -21.50
C ASP A 188 11.77 -6.11 -21.75
N THR A 189 11.01 -5.82 -20.70
CA THR A 189 9.55 -5.71 -20.77
C THR A 189 9.14 -4.40 -21.47
N PRO A 190 8.41 -4.44 -22.60
CA PRO A 190 7.95 -3.25 -23.33
C PRO A 190 6.79 -2.56 -22.62
N GLN A 191 7.11 -1.71 -21.64
CA GLN A 191 6.15 -1.05 -20.75
C GLN A 191 5.14 -0.18 -21.50
N GLU A 192 5.51 0.42 -22.63
CA GLU A 192 4.60 1.24 -23.41
C GLU A 192 3.48 0.41 -24.03
N ALA A 193 3.80 -0.73 -24.64
CA ALA A 193 2.82 -1.63 -25.22
C ALA A 193 1.81 -2.14 -24.17
N LEU A 194 2.30 -2.59 -23.02
CA LEU A 194 1.44 -3.02 -21.91
C LEU A 194 0.56 -1.89 -21.39
N THR A 195 1.10 -0.68 -21.29
CA THR A 195 0.34 0.50 -20.85
C THR A 195 -0.79 0.84 -21.80
N VAL A 196 -0.57 0.75 -23.12
CA VAL A 196 -1.62 0.98 -24.13
C VAL A 196 -2.77 -0.01 -23.95
N ILE A 197 -2.45 -1.28 -23.82
CA ILE A 197 -3.46 -2.33 -23.64
C ILE A 197 -4.28 -2.11 -22.36
N ASP A 198 -3.60 -1.79 -21.23
CA ASP A 198 -4.27 -1.46 -19.98
C ASP A 198 -5.21 -0.24 -20.12
N ILE A 199 -4.82 0.78 -20.90
CA ILE A 199 -5.67 1.97 -21.17
C ILE A 199 -6.88 1.57 -21.99
N VAL A 200 -6.73 0.75 -23.04
CA VAL A 200 -7.85 0.26 -23.86
C VAL A 200 -8.84 -0.50 -22.99
N LEU A 201 -8.38 -1.51 -22.24
CA LEU A 201 -9.23 -2.31 -21.38
C LEU A 201 -9.92 -1.47 -20.29
N ARG A 202 -9.25 -0.45 -19.80
CA ARG A 202 -9.83 0.48 -18.85
C ARG A 202 -10.90 1.37 -19.47
N GLU A 203 -10.77 1.76 -20.73
CA GLU A 203 -11.81 2.54 -21.44
C GLU A 203 -13.07 1.71 -21.66
N VAL A 204 -12.90 0.43 -22.03
CA VAL A 204 -13.99 -0.56 -22.09
C VAL A 204 -14.81 -0.54 -20.79
N ALA A 205 -14.15 -0.70 -19.66
CA ALA A 205 -14.83 -0.80 -18.38
C ALA A 205 -15.32 0.56 -17.84
N ALA A 206 -14.63 1.68 -18.14
CA ALA A 206 -14.98 2.99 -17.59
C ALA A 206 -16.35 3.54 -18.04
N GLN A 207 -16.96 2.96 -19.07
CA GLN A 207 -18.29 3.34 -19.55
C GLN A 207 -19.39 2.91 -18.58
N SER A 208 -19.21 1.77 -17.88
CA SER A 208 -20.23 1.15 -17.03
C SER A 208 -19.92 1.24 -15.54
N TYR A 209 -18.69 1.59 -15.16
CA TYR A 209 -18.23 1.54 -13.78
C TYR A 209 -17.71 2.86 -13.24
N VAL A 210 -17.89 3.07 -11.93
CA VAL A 210 -17.29 4.20 -11.19
C VAL A 210 -15.83 3.92 -10.90
N SER A 211 -14.94 4.71 -11.48
CA SER A 211 -13.49 4.57 -11.32
C SER A 211 -13.00 5.22 -10.03
N VAL A 212 -12.35 4.44 -9.15
CA VAL A 212 -11.70 4.91 -7.92
C VAL A 212 -10.25 4.41 -7.88
N GLY A 213 -9.31 5.28 -8.21
CA GLY A 213 -7.92 4.91 -8.38
C GLY A 213 -7.75 3.93 -9.55
N ARG A 214 -7.23 2.73 -9.26
CA ARG A 214 -7.08 1.64 -10.25
C ARG A 214 -8.27 0.67 -10.27
N PHE A 215 -9.23 0.84 -9.37
CA PHE A 215 -10.39 -0.04 -9.23
C PHE A 215 -11.62 0.55 -9.91
N LEU A 216 -12.53 -0.32 -10.29
CA LEU A 216 -13.79 -0.06 -10.98
C LEU A 216 -14.93 -0.64 -10.14
N TYR A 217 -15.92 0.17 -9.77
CA TYR A 217 -17.01 -0.21 -8.87
C TYR A 217 -18.37 0.01 -9.53
N SER A 218 -19.32 -0.90 -9.28
CA SER A 218 -20.73 -0.73 -9.65
C SER A 218 -21.65 -1.39 -8.62
N PRO A 219 -22.84 -0.83 -8.38
CA PRO A 219 -23.89 -1.51 -7.62
C PRO A 219 -24.43 -2.75 -8.35
N ASP A 220 -24.25 -2.83 -9.68
CA ASP A 220 -24.78 -3.90 -10.54
C ASP A 220 -23.96 -5.19 -10.50
N LEU A 221 -22.67 -5.09 -10.12
CA LEU A 221 -21.81 -6.28 -9.95
C LEU A 221 -22.32 -7.22 -8.87
N ARG A 222 -22.87 -6.65 -7.79
CA ARG A 222 -23.54 -7.35 -6.71
C ARG A 222 -24.40 -6.35 -5.94
N LYS A 223 -25.60 -6.76 -5.52
CA LYS A 223 -26.48 -5.92 -4.71
C LYS A 223 -25.71 -5.28 -3.54
N PRO A 224 -25.74 -3.94 -3.43
CA PRO A 224 -25.09 -3.22 -2.34
C PRO A 224 -25.51 -3.74 -0.97
N GLN A 225 -24.59 -3.81 -0.03
CA GLN A 225 -24.89 -4.21 1.35
C GLN A 225 -24.71 -3.03 2.29
N GLN A 226 -25.68 -2.85 3.18
CA GLN A 226 -25.69 -1.81 4.18
C GLN A 226 -24.53 -1.98 5.18
N LEU A 227 -23.78 -0.90 5.41
CA LEU A 227 -22.70 -0.84 6.41
C LEU A 227 -23.14 -0.11 7.67
N GLY A 228 -24.31 0.55 7.63
CA GLY A 228 -24.86 1.42 8.69
C GLY A 228 -24.37 2.85 8.60
N GLY A 229 -25.16 3.79 9.16
CA GLY A 229 -24.85 5.21 9.15
C GLY A 229 -24.87 5.86 7.76
N GLY A 230 -25.79 5.43 6.88
CA GLY A 230 -25.93 5.94 5.52
C GLY A 230 -24.83 5.50 4.55
N LEU A 231 -24.15 4.40 4.87
CA LEU A 231 -23.09 3.83 4.02
C LEU A 231 -23.49 2.45 3.51
N GLU A 232 -23.13 2.18 2.27
CA GLU A 232 -23.28 0.90 1.61
C GLU A 232 -21.95 0.43 0.99
N SER A 233 -21.78 -0.88 0.85
CA SER A 233 -20.62 -1.45 0.20
C SER A 233 -20.92 -1.73 -1.27
N TRP A 234 -20.07 -1.21 -2.17
CA TRP A 234 -20.11 -1.58 -3.57
C TRP A 234 -19.03 -2.59 -3.90
N ARG A 235 -19.38 -3.52 -4.77
CA ARG A 235 -18.45 -4.45 -5.36
C ARG A 235 -17.70 -3.77 -6.49
N GLY A 236 -16.44 -4.13 -6.64
CA GLY A 236 -15.60 -3.65 -7.72
C GLY A 236 -14.48 -4.62 -8.01
N PHE A 237 -13.72 -4.32 -9.03
CA PHE A 237 -12.59 -5.13 -9.46
C PHE A 237 -11.41 -4.26 -9.88
N TYR A 238 -10.26 -4.88 -9.85
CA TYR A 238 -9.01 -4.43 -10.45
C TYR A 238 -8.75 -5.29 -11.68
N GLN A 239 -8.20 -4.70 -12.74
CA GLN A 239 -7.73 -5.44 -13.91
C GLN A 239 -6.39 -4.92 -14.38
N SER A 240 -5.54 -5.81 -14.89
CA SER A 240 -4.29 -5.46 -15.55
C SER A 240 -3.82 -6.57 -16.49
N ILE A 241 -3.20 -6.16 -17.60
CA ILE A 241 -2.50 -7.08 -18.49
C ILE A 241 -1.13 -7.43 -17.92
N ARG A 242 -0.75 -8.70 -18.08
CA ARG A 242 0.52 -9.26 -17.65
C ARG A 242 1.14 -10.11 -18.75
N PRO A 243 2.42 -9.90 -19.10
CA PRO A 243 3.15 -10.89 -19.88
C PRO A 243 3.41 -12.11 -18.98
N THR A 244 3.10 -13.28 -19.46
CA THR A 244 3.25 -14.53 -18.74
C THR A 244 3.76 -15.63 -19.69
N GLN A 245 4.21 -16.75 -19.15
CA GLN A 245 4.66 -17.90 -19.97
C GLN A 245 3.59 -18.45 -20.91
N MET A 246 2.31 -18.30 -20.58
CA MET A 246 1.21 -18.73 -21.46
C MET A 246 0.86 -17.67 -22.53
N GLY A 247 1.56 -16.57 -22.59
CA GLY A 247 1.25 -15.41 -23.40
C GLY A 247 0.80 -14.21 -22.58
N LEU A 248 0.08 -13.29 -23.21
CA LEU A 248 -0.56 -12.20 -22.44
C LEU A 248 -1.70 -12.73 -21.60
N SER A 249 -1.83 -12.23 -20.39
CA SER A 249 -2.95 -12.59 -19.51
C SER A 249 -3.59 -11.36 -18.88
N LEU A 250 -4.92 -11.34 -18.84
CA LEU A 250 -5.69 -10.40 -18.05
C LEU A 250 -5.85 -10.93 -16.63
N ASN A 251 -5.28 -10.25 -15.66
CA ASN A 251 -5.48 -10.55 -14.24
C ASN A 251 -6.63 -9.71 -13.67
N ILE A 252 -7.63 -10.34 -13.07
CA ILE A 252 -8.79 -9.69 -12.45
C ILE A 252 -8.85 -10.02 -10.95
N GLY A 253 -8.84 -8.99 -10.11
CA GLY A 253 -8.94 -9.12 -8.66
C GLY A 253 -10.16 -8.38 -8.10
N MET A 254 -10.96 -9.05 -7.25
CA MET A 254 -12.15 -8.46 -6.64
C MET A 254 -11.81 -7.52 -5.47
N SER A 255 -12.64 -6.50 -5.29
CA SER A 255 -12.54 -5.52 -4.21
C SER A 255 -13.92 -5.11 -3.70
N SER A 256 -13.99 -4.57 -2.49
CA SER A 256 -15.20 -3.93 -1.95
C SER A 256 -14.83 -2.61 -1.29
N MET A 257 -15.70 -1.61 -1.41
CA MET A 257 -15.45 -0.28 -0.87
C MET A 257 -16.74 0.35 -0.37
N ALA A 258 -16.62 1.22 0.65
CA ALA A 258 -17.74 1.97 1.19
C ALA A 258 -18.09 3.17 0.29
N PHE A 259 -19.34 3.27 -0.07
CA PHE A 259 -19.97 4.38 -0.77
C PHE A 259 -21.04 5.02 0.10
N ILE A 260 -21.35 6.27 -0.17
CA ILE A 260 -22.43 6.97 0.48
C ILE A 260 -23.74 6.53 -0.20
N GLU A 261 -24.70 6.07 0.59
CA GLU A 261 -26.00 5.65 0.10
C GLU A 261 -26.75 6.83 -0.52
N PRO A 262 -27.36 6.68 -1.72
CA PRO A 262 -28.07 7.77 -2.42
C PRO A 262 -29.45 8.03 -1.84
N LEU A 263 -29.52 8.39 -0.56
CA LEU A 263 -30.74 8.69 0.19
C LEU A 263 -31.13 10.17 0.08
N PRO A 264 -32.40 10.53 0.34
CA PRO A 264 -32.78 11.87 0.78
C PRO A 264 -31.91 12.30 1.96
N VAL A 265 -31.52 13.60 1.97
CA VAL A 265 -30.56 14.05 2.99
C VAL A 265 -31.10 13.89 4.42
N ILE A 266 -32.40 14.04 4.63
CA ILE A 266 -33.04 13.84 5.94
C ILE A 266 -32.86 12.39 6.42
N ASP A 267 -33.13 11.40 5.55
CA ASP A 267 -32.99 9.98 5.87
C ASP A 267 -31.54 9.62 6.17
N PHE A 268 -30.60 10.17 5.41
CA PHE A 268 -29.18 10.00 5.66
C PHE A 268 -28.77 10.55 7.03
N VAL A 269 -29.29 11.73 7.40
CA VAL A 269 -29.05 12.34 8.71
C VAL A 269 -29.63 11.49 9.84
N ALA A 270 -30.85 10.97 9.66
CA ALA A 270 -31.48 10.06 10.61
C ALA A 270 -30.64 8.80 10.84
N GLN A 271 -30.12 8.20 9.78
CA GLN A 271 -29.25 7.03 9.88
C GLN A 271 -27.92 7.32 10.59
N ILE A 272 -27.31 8.50 10.36
CA ILE A 272 -26.06 8.89 11.05
C ILE A 272 -26.28 9.06 12.55
N LEU A 273 -27.39 9.67 12.92
CA LEU A 273 -27.70 9.95 14.32
C LEU A 273 -28.32 8.76 15.04
N GLY A 274 -28.87 7.80 14.29
CA GLY A 274 -29.61 6.65 14.84
C GLY A 274 -30.90 7.05 15.53
N LYS A 275 -31.52 8.18 15.15
CA LYS A 275 -32.74 8.72 15.71
C LYS A 275 -33.61 9.44 14.68
N ASP A 276 -34.89 9.54 14.93
CA ASP A 276 -35.78 10.38 14.14
C ASP A 276 -35.42 11.86 14.31
N VAL A 277 -35.20 12.55 13.18
CA VAL A 277 -34.87 13.97 13.11
C VAL A 277 -36.02 14.85 12.63
N THR A 278 -37.16 14.23 12.27
CA THR A 278 -38.33 14.94 11.75
C THR A 278 -39.20 15.54 12.85
N SER A 279 -39.15 14.94 14.05
CA SER A 279 -40.01 15.31 15.17
C SER A 279 -39.35 16.23 16.21
N LYS A 280 -38.01 16.26 16.29
CA LYS A 280 -37.30 17.01 17.34
C LYS A 280 -36.15 17.83 16.76
N PRO A 281 -35.86 19.03 17.31
CA PRO A 281 -34.73 19.86 16.91
C PRO A 281 -33.41 19.14 17.22
N LEU A 282 -32.40 19.47 16.41
CA LEU A 282 -31.05 18.90 16.53
C LEU A 282 -30.27 19.58 17.67
N SER A 283 -29.60 18.76 18.50
CA SER A 283 -28.64 19.28 19.49
C SER A 283 -27.35 19.78 18.78
N ASP A 284 -26.56 20.60 19.47
CA ASP A 284 -25.28 21.08 18.94
C ASP A 284 -24.31 19.92 18.63
N SER A 285 -24.27 18.90 19.47
CA SER A 285 -23.50 17.67 19.22
C SER A 285 -23.94 16.98 17.93
N ASP A 286 -25.24 16.90 17.65
CA ASP A 286 -25.79 16.31 16.42
C ASP A 286 -25.40 17.14 15.22
N ARG A 287 -25.51 18.48 15.32
CA ARG A 287 -25.12 19.41 14.25
C ARG A 287 -23.65 19.24 13.88
N VAL A 288 -22.76 19.13 14.85
CA VAL A 288 -21.32 18.87 14.61
C VAL A 288 -21.11 17.55 13.87
N LYS A 289 -21.79 16.47 14.29
CA LYS A 289 -21.71 15.16 13.64
C LYS A 289 -22.21 15.22 12.19
N ILE A 290 -23.37 15.86 11.96
CA ILE A 290 -23.96 16.04 10.62
C ILE A 290 -23.04 16.87 9.73
N LYS A 291 -22.56 18.03 10.23
CA LYS A 291 -21.63 18.89 9.49
C LYS A 291 -20.36 18.13 9.07
N LYS A 292 -19.80 17.33 10.00
CA LYS A 292 -18.64 16.48 9.70
C LYS A 292 -18.98 15.42 8.65
N ALA A 293 -20.16 14.81 8.70
CA ALA A 293 -20.57 13.76 7.77
C ALA A 293 -20.90 14.31 6.37
N LEU A 294 -21.62 15.42 6.27
CA LEU A 294 -22.09 15.99 4.99
C LEU A 294 -21.07 16.87 4.28
N ARG A 295 -20.07 17.43 4.96
CA ARG A 295 -19.09 18.31 4.33
C ARG A 295 -18.36 17.61 3.18
N GLY A 296 -18.43 18.22 1.98
CA GLY A 296 -17.82 17.72 0.75
C GLY A 296 -18.69 16.73 -0.04
N VAL A 297 -19.83 16.29 0.50
CA VAL A 297 -20.79 15.43 -0.20
C VAL A 297 -21.50 16.20 -1.29
N LYS A 298 -21.74 15.55 -2.43
CA LYS A 298 -22.54 16.11 -3.53
C LYS A 298 -24.00 15.71 -3.37
N VAL A 299 -24.90 16.69 -3.48
CA VAL A 299 -26.35 16.49 -3.46
C VAL A 299 -26.95 17.01 -4.74
N GLU A 300 -28.07 16.48 -5.14
CA GLU A 300 -28.91 16.97 -6.21
C GLU A 300 -30.23 17.50 -5.61
N VAL A 301 -30.75 18.60 -6.18
CA VAL A 301 -32.04 19.16 -5.76
C VAL A 301 -33.18 18.38 -6.37
N THR A 302 -34.27 18.22 -5.60
CA THR A 302 -35.44 17.42 -6.00
C THR A 302 -36.68 18.28 -6.27
N HIS A 303 -36.70 19.55 -5.84
CA HIS A 303 -37.84 20.45 -5.92
C HIS A 303 -38.07 21.10 -7.31
N ARG A 304 -37.22 20.82 -8.31
CA ARG A 304 -37.32 21.43 -9.65
C ARG A 304 -37.76 20.44 -10.73
N GLY A 305 -38.61 19.50 -10.43
CA GLY A 305 -39.10 18.51 -11.39
C GLY A 305 -38.00 17.69 -12.08
N SER A 306 -37.93 17.73 -13.42
CA SER A 306 -36.93 17.02 -14.22
C SER A 306 -35.52 17.62 -14.16
N PHE A 307 -35.40 18.89 -13.74
CA PHE A 307 -34.12 19.60 -13.70
C PHE A 307 -33.37 19.32 -12.38
N ARG A 308 -32.45 18.32 -12.39
CA ARG A 308 -31.66 17.89 -11.22
C ARG A 308 -30.28 18.54 -11.21
N ARG A 309 -30.19 19.69 -10.56
CA ARG A 309 -28.90 20.38 -10.39
C ARG A 309 -28.14 19.81 -9.22
N LYS A 310 -26.79 19.59 -9.41
CA LYS A 310 -25.89 19.02 -8.40
C LYS A 310 -25.10 20.11 -7.70
N TYR A 311 -25.00 20.00 -6.37
CA TYR A 311 -24.26 20.92 -5.51
C TYR A 311 -23.33 20.16 -4.58
N ARG A 312 -22.23 20.81 -4.20
CA ARG A 312 -21.31 20.30 -3.18
C ARG A 312 -21.56 21.01 -1.86
N ILE A 313 -21.80 20.24 -0.78
CA ILE A 313 -22.05 20.80 0.55
C ILE A 313 -20.73 21.33 1.12
N SER A 314 -20.72 22.62 1.48
CA SER A 314 -19.62 23.30 2.17
C SER A 314 -19.80 23.32 3.69
N GLY A 315 -21.05 23.37 4.16
CA GLY A 315 -21.38 23.41 5.57
C GLY A 315 -22.88 23.28 5.88
N LEU A 316 -23.23 23.58 7.12
CA LEU A 316 -24.59 23.72 7.62
C LEU A 316 -24.78 25.08 8.23
N THR A 317 -25.99 25.62 8.16
CA THR A 317 -26.35 26.86 8.85
C THR A 317 -26.38 26.67 10.37
N SER A 318 -26.13 27.75 11.11
CA SER A 318 -26.27 27.75 12.57
C SER A 318 -27.75 27.89 12.98
N GLN A 319 -28.54 28.55 12.18
CA GLN A 319 -29.98 28.79 12.40
C GLN A 319 -30.81 27.68 11.72
N PRO A 320 -32.02 27.38 12.23
CA PRO A 320 -32.98 26.53 11.54
C PRO A 320 -33.51 27.26 10.28
N THR A 321 -34.03 26.49 9.33
CA THR A 321 -34.52 27.01 8.04
C THR A 321 -35.57 28.11 8.18
N ARG A 322 -36.46 28.02 9.19
CA ARG A 322 -37.52 28.98 9.46
C ARG A 322 -37.00 30.38 9.86
N GLU A 323 -35.81 30.45 10.44
CA GLU A 323 -35.22 31.67 10.96
C GLU A 323 -34.16 32.25 9.98
N LEU A 324 -33.89 31.53 8.88
CA LEU A 324 -32.84 31.92 7.95
C LEU A 324 -33.34 32.86 6.88
N ASN A 325 -32.83 34.10 6.90
CA ASN A 325 -33.05 35.11 5.89
C ASN A 325 -31.78 35.33 5.05
N PHE A 326 -31.95 35.68 3.80
CA PHE A 326 -30.84 35.98 2.89
C PHE A 326 -31.20 37.19 1.98
N PRO A 327 -30.22 37.98 1.51
CA PRO A 327 -30.45 39.05 0.60
C PRO A 327 -30.81 38.52 -0.80
N LEU A 328 -31.92 39.00 -1.36
CA LEU A 328 -32.43 38.60 -2.67
C LEU A 328 -31.71 39.32 -3.81
N ASP A 329 -31.33 40.56 -3.58
CA ASP A 329 -30.72 41.46 -4.55
C ASP A 329 -29.58 42.30 -3.94
N GLU A 330 -28.88 43.07 -4.78
CA GLU A 330 -27.83 44.00 -4.35
C GLU A 330 -28.34 45.15 -3.44
N LYS A 331 -29.67 45.39 -3.38
CA LYS A 331 -30.31 46.39 -2.50
C LYS A 331 -30.59 45.85 -1.09
N MET A 332 -30.12 44.65 -0.76
CA MET A 332 -30.26 44.01 0.57
C MET A 332 -31.73 43.77 0.98
N ASN A 333 -32.63 43.56 0.02
CA ASN A 333 -33.99 43.08 0.35
C ASN A 333 -33.92 41.67 0.96
N MET A 334 -34.20 41.58 2.26
CA MET A 334 -34.12 40.28 2.99
C MET A 334 -35.37 39.47 2.75
N LYS A 335 -35.18 38.16 2.43
CA LYS A 335 -36.27 37.20 2.27
C LYS A 335 -35.98 35.93 3.03
N SER A 336 -37.02 35.34 3.63
CA SER A 336 -36.84 34.06 4.30
C SER A 336 -36.67 32.91 3.30
N VAL A 337 -35.90 31.88 3.68
CA VAL A 337 -35.74 30.70 2.83
C VAL A 337 -37.07 30.00 2.61
N VAL A 338 -37.94 29.96 3.60
CA VAL A 338 -39.26 29.34 3.53
C VAL A 338 -40.14 30.02 2.48
N ASP A 339 -40.28 31.35 2.55
CA ASP A 339 -41.10 32.13 1.62
C ASP A 339 -40.55 32.06 0.21
N TYR A 340 -39.22 32.12 0.07
CA TYR A 340 -38.58 32.00 -1.23
C TYR A 340 -38.86 30.65 -1.93
N PHE A 341 -38.79 29.55 -1.18
CA PHE A 341 -39.05 28.22 -1.75
C PHE A 341 -40.53 28.05 -2.10
N GLN A 342 -41.41 28.60 -1.31
CA GLN A 342 -42.86 28.57 -1.56
C GLN A 342 -43.24 29.42 -2.80
N GLU A 343 -42.75 30.67 -2.89
CA GLU A 343 -43.14 31.59 -3.96
C GLU A 343 -42.50 31.27 -5.30
N VAL A 344 -41.19 30.94 -5.28
CA VAL A 344 -40.43 30.73 -6.52
C VAL A 344 -40.56 29.31 -7.07
N TYR A 345 -40.72 28.31 -6.20
CA TYR A 345 -40.74 26.89 -6.61
C TYR A 345 -42.04 26.17 -6.29
N GLY A 346 -42.99 26.82 -5.58
CA GLY A 346 -44.21 26.16 -5.10
C GLY A 346 -43.94 25.03 -4.13
N PHE A 347 -42.75 25.05 -3.49
CA PHE A 347 -42.28 23.97 -2.63
C PHE A 347 -42.44 24.31 -1.16
N THR A 348 -43.40 23.65 -0.48
CA THR A 348 -43.70 23.85 0.95
C THR A 348 -42.67 23.08 1.79
N ILE A 349 -41.91 23.78 2.63
CA ILE A 349 -40.93 23.19 3.53
C ILE A 349 -41.65 22.67 4.78
N LYS A 350 -41.64 21.34 4.98
CA LYS A 350 -42.26 20.68 6.11
C LYS A 350 -41.40 20.70 7.37
N TYR A 351 -40.07 20.51 7.22
CA TYR A 351 -39.16 20.37 8.35
C TYR A 351 -38.32 21.65 8.56
N SER A 352 -38.99 22.77 8.73
CA SER A 352 -38.39 24.11 8.86
C SER A 352 -37.53 24.29 10.11
N HIS A 353 -37.60 23.40 11.08
CA HIS A 353 -36.78 23.35 12.29
C HIS A 353 -35.34 22.80 12.01
N LEU A 354 -35.13 22.12 10.89
CA LEU A 354 -33.80 21.64 10.48
C LEU A 354 -32.95 22.75 9.88
N PRO A 355 -31.61 22.70 10.03
CA PRO A 355 -30.72 23.65 9.39
C PRO A 355 -30.66 23.44 7.88
N CYS A 356 -30.34 24.50 7.12
CA CYS A 356 -30.09 24.43 5.69
C CYS A 356 -28.67 23.92 5.39
N LEU A 357 -28.51 23.26 4.23
CA LEU A 357 -27.21 22.96 3.62
C LEU A 357 -26.63 24.23 3.02
N GLN A 358 -25.39 24.53 3.34
CA GLN A 358 -24.63 25.56 2.68
C GLN A 358 -23.92 24.98 1.46
N VAL A 359 -24.15 25.59 0.29
CA VAL A 359 -23.53 25.17 -0.99
C VAL A 359 -23.01 26.38 -1.74
N GLY A 360 -22.12 26.19 -2.72
CA GLY A 360 -21.54 27.30 -3.51
C GLY A 360 -20.15 27.71 -3.01
N SER A 361 -19.66 28.85 -3.50
CA SER A 361 -18.37 29.43 -3.11
C SER A 361 -18.49 30.29 -1.85
N GLN A 362 -17.38 30.50 -1.15
CA GLN A 362 -17.37 31.40 0.03
C GLN A 362 -17.86 32.84 -0.29
N LYS A 363 -17.74 33.28 -1.55
CA LYS A 363 -18.21 34.61 -2.00
C LYS A 363 -19.69 34.64 -2.35
N LYS A 364 -20.31 33.48 -2.68
CA LYS A 364 -21.71 33.33 -3.04
C LYS A 364 -22.24 32.04 -2.45
N LEU A 365 -22.72 32.11 -1.22
CA LEU A 365 -23.36 30.99 -0.52
C LEU A 365 -24.81 30.89 -0.97
N ASN A 366 -25.26 29.66 -1.24
CA ASN A 366 -26.65 29.32 -1.45
C ASN A 366 -27.10 28.39 -0.31
N TYR A 367 -28.37 28.53 0.07
CA TYR A 367 -28.96 27.73 1.14
C TYR A 367 -30.02 26.79 0.57
N LEU A 368 -29.87 25.50 0.88
CA LEU A 368 -30.79 24.47 0.42
C LEU A 368 -31.41 23.75 1.63
N PRO A 369 -32.75 23.69 1.76
CA PRO A 369 -33.39 22.85 2.74
C PRO A 369 -33.00 21.39 2.58
N MET A 370 -32.78 20.66 3.69
CA MET A 370 -32.34 19.25 3.63
C MET A 370 -33.34 18.36 2.88
N GLU A 371 -34.65 18.62 3.04
CA GLU A 371 -35.72 17.85 2.39
C GLU A 371 -35.79 18.05 0.87
N ALA A 372 -35.31 19.17 0.38
CA ALA A 372 -35.24 19.47 -1.05
C ALA A 372 -34.02 18.85 -1.74
N CYS A 373 -33.24 18.00 -1.05
CA CYS A 373 -31.97 17.45 -1.52
C CYS A 373 -31.90 15.96 -1.36
N LYS A 374 -31.31 15.29 -2.37
CA LYS A 374 -30.94 13.88 -2.37
C LYS A 374 -29.43 13.73 -2.60
N ILE A 375 -28.82 12.75 -1.96
CA ILE A 375 -27.39 12.44 -2.16
C ILE A 375 -27.18 11.83 -3.56
N VAL A 376 -26.21 12.37 -4.29
CA VAL A 376 -25.86 11.86 -5.63
C VAL A 376 -25.24 10.47 -5.48
N SER A 377 -25.68 9.51 -6.29
CA SER A 377 -25.14 8.15 -6.31
C SER A 377 -23.67 8.10 -6.75
N GLY A 378 -22.95 7.04 -6.36
CA GLY A 378 -21.57 6.78 -6.78
C GLY A 378 -20.52 7.62 -6.07
N GLN A 379 -20.80 8.15 -4.90
CA GLN A 379 -19.83 8.89 -4.11
C GLN A 379 -19.11 7.99 -3.12
N ARG A 380 -17.80 7.84 -3.33
CA ARG A 380 -16.92 7.14 -2.40
C ARG A 380 -16.95 7.82 -1.02
N TYR A 381 -17.04 7.02 0.04
CA TYR A 381 -16.79 7.49 1.39
C TYR A 381 -15.28 7.62 1.65
N THR A 382 -14.84 8.82 2.05
CA THR A 382 -13.39 9.14 2.20
C THR A 382 -12.96 9.36 3.64
N LYS A 383 -13.89 9.23 4.60
CA LYS A 383 -13.62 9.43 6.02
C LYS A 383 -13.36 8.10 6.71
N GLY A 384 -12.83 8.12 7.94
CA GLY A 384 -12.61 6.90 8.72
C GLY A 384 -13.93 6.17 9.01
N LEU A 385 -13.93 4.86 8.80
CA LEU A 385 -15.02 3.96 9.19
C LEU A 385 -14.92 3.66 10.70
N ASN A 386 -16.05 3.51 11.36
CA ASN A 386 -16.10 3.01 12.74
C ASN A 386 -15.93 1.48 12.79
N GLU A 387 -15.69 0.91 13.98
CA GLU A 387 -15.43 -0.52 14.17
C GLU A 387 -16.55 -1.42 13.62
N LYS A 388 -17.84 -1.01 13.80
CA LYS A 388 -18.98 -1.77 13.28
C LYS A 388 -19.00 -1.76 11.75
N GLN A 389 -18.74 -0.61 11.13
CA GLN A 389 -18.67 -0.46 9.67
C GLN A 389 -17.48 -1.22 9.09
N ILE A 390 -16.32 -1.19 9.75
CA ILE A 390 -15.13 -2.00 9.35
C ILE A 390 -15.51 -3.49 9.41
N THR A 391 -16.11 -3.95 10.49
CA THR A 391 -16.52 -5.35 10.65
C THR A 391 -17.51 -5.77 9.57
N SER A 392 -18.49 -4.91 9.25
CA SER A 392 -19.47 -5.16 8.19
C SER A 392 -18.81 -5.20 6.81
N LEU A 393 -17.90 -4.27 6.52
CA LEU A 393 -17.16 -4.24 5.25
C LEU A 393 -16.23 -5.46 5.11
N LEU A 394 -15.59 -5.89 6.19
CA LEU A 394 -14.76 -7.10 6.19
C LEU A 394 -15.58 -8.37 5.90
N LYS A 395 -16.77 -8.51 6.45
CA LYS A 395 -17.67 -9.64 6.14
C LYS A 395 -18.00 -9.72 4.65
N VAL A 396 -18.18 -8.55 4.00
CA VAL A 396 -18.46 -8.48 2.56
C VAL A 396 -17.22 -8.76 1.73
N SER A 397 -16.07 -8.26 2.17
CA SER A 397 -14.80 -8.32 1.42
C SER A 397 -14.12 -9.68 1.51
N CYS A 398 -14.25 -10.36 2.65
CA CYS A 398 -13.60 -11.64 2.92
C CYS A 398 -14.44 -12.82 2.40
N GLN A 399 -14.54 -12.94 1.08
CA GLN A 399 -15.27 -14.04 0.43
C GLN A 399 -14.48 -15.33 0.48
N ARG A 400 -15.22 -16.46 0.56
CA ARG A 400 -14.65 -17.79 0.36
C ARG A 400 -14.17 -17.98 -1.09
N PRO A 401 -13.20 -18.86 -1.34
CA PRO A 401 -12.62 -19.05 -2.68
C PRO A 401 -13.68 -19.29 -3.77
N ARG A 402 -14.64 -20.19 -3.54
CA ARG A 402 -15.72 -20.49 -4.50
C ARG A 402 -16.57 -19.26 -4.86
N GLU A 403 -16.92 -18.44 -3.85
CA GLU A 403 -17.70 -17.21 -4.09
C GLU A 403 -16.88 -16.18 -4.88
N GLN A 404 -15.60 -16.06 -4.57
CA GLN A 404 -14.72 -15.13 -5.26
C GLN A 404 -14.47 -15.55 -6.71
N GLU A 405 -14.30 -16.85 -6.97
CA GLU A 405 -14.19 -17.41 -8.34
C GLU A 405 -15.45 -17.07 -9.16
N ILE A 406 -16.63 -17.28 -8.60
CA ILE A 406 -17.91 -16.96 -9.26
C ILE A 406 -18.02 -15.47 -9.58
N ASP A 407 -17.66 -14.58 -8.63
CA ASP A 407 -17.71 -13.14 -8.85
C ASP A 407 -16.73 -12.69 -9.94
N ILE A 408 -15.54 -13.30 -10.02
CA ILE A 408 -14.56 -13.02 -11.09
C ILE A 408 -15.11 -13.43 -12.44
N LEU A 409 -15.66 -14.65 -12.57
CA LEU A 409 -16.22 -15.14 -13.83
C LEU A 409 -17.41 -14.29 -14.30
N LYS A 410 -18.30 -13.90 -13.38
CA LYS A 410 -19.38 -12.95 -13.67
C LYS A 410 -18.87 -11.60 -14.16
N THR A 411 -17.78 -11.11 -13.58
CA THR A 411 -17.19 -9.83 -13.99
C THR A 411 -16.65 -9.89 -15.41
N ILE A 412 -15.99 -10.99 -15.82
CA ILE A 412 -15.56 -11.21 -17.21
C ILE A 412 -16.75 -11.21 -18.17
N GLN A 413 -17.79 -11.97 -17.83
CA GLN A 413 -19.02 -12.04 -18.66
C GLN A 413 -19.71 -10.68 -18.81
N GLN A 414 -19.81 -9.92 -17.72
CA GLN A 414 -20.44 -8.59 -17.73
C GLN A 414 -19.63 -7.54 -18.51
N ASN A 415 -18.32 -7.67 -18.54
CA ASN A 415 -17.46 -6.74 -19.29
C ASN A 415 -17.55 -6.95 -20.80
N ASP A 416 -17.93 -8.15 -21.24
CA ASP A 416 -18.16 -8.53 -22.65
C ASP A 416 -17.12 -7.91 -23.61
N TYR A 417 -15.86 -8.28 -23.40
CA TYR A 417 -14.74 -7.72 -24.17
C TYR A 417 -14.87 -7.99 -25.68
N GLU A 418 -15.50 -9.12 -26.07
CA GLU A 418 -15.67 -9.48 -27.46
C GLU A 418 -16.62 -8.54 -28.23
N CYS A 419 -17.67 -8.04 -27.57
CA CYS A 419 -18.62 -7.12 -28.18
C CYS A 419 -18.23 -5.66 -28.09
N ASN A 420 -17.25 -5.32 -27.23
CA ASN A 420 -16.88 -3.95 -26.99
C ASN A 420 -16.17 -3.29 -28.20
N PRO A 421 -16.61 -2.10 -28.66
CA PRO A 421 -16.04 -1.44 -29.83
C PRO A 421 -14.57 -1.06 -29.69
N TYR A 422 -14.10 -0.72 -28.49
CA TYR A 422 -12.69 -0.42 -28.26
C TYR A 422 -11.82 -1.67 -28.31
N ALA A 423 -12.26 -2.77 -27.70
CA ALA A 423 -11.52 -4.04 -27.77
C ALA A 423 -11.44 -4.53 -29.22
N LYS A 424 -12.54 -4.44 -29.99
CA LYS A 424 -12.56 -4.76 -31.43
C LYS A 424 -11.61 -3.89 -32.24
N GLU A 425 -11.61 -2.59 -32.05
CA GLU A 425 -10.73 -1.63 -32.76
C GLU A 425 -9.26 -1.97 -32.56
N PHE A 426 -8.88 -2.36 -31.33
CA PHE A 426 -7.50 -2.73 -30.98
C PHE A 426 -7.22 -4.24 -31.15
N GLY A 427 -8.17 -5.02 -31.66
CA GLY A 427 -8.00 -6.44 -31.87
C GLY A 427 -7.71 -7.24 -30.61
N ILE A 428 -8.28 -6.85 -29.47
CA ILE A 428 -8.11 -7.52 -28.20
C ILE A 428 -9.21 -8.55 -28.00
N SER A 429 -8.83 -9.80 -27.80
CA SER A 429 -9.71 -10.89 -27.39
C SER A 429 -9.27 -11.44 -26.03
N ILE A 430 -10.23 -11.86 -25.22
CA ILE A 430 -9.97 -12.36 -23.87
C ILE A 430 -10.79 -13.64 -23.65
N ASP A 431 -10.10 -14.72 -23.30
CA ASP A 431 -10.76 -15.97 -22.91
C ASP A 431 -11.66 -15.74 -21.69
N ASN A 432 -12.78 -16.42 -21.61
CA ASN A 432 -13.74 -16.34 -20.53
C ASN A 432 -13.52 -17.39 -19.43
N LYS A 433 -12.45 -18.19 -19.53
CA LYS A 433 -12.10 -19.24 -18.57
C LYS A 433 -10.89 -18.87 -17.74
N LEU A 434 -10.93 -19.23 -16.45
CA LEU A 434 -9.77 -19.15 -15.57
C LEU A 434 -8.65 -20.05 -16.10
N SER A 435 -7.42 -19.58 -16.05
CA SER A 435 -6.27 -20.39 -16.46
C SER A 435 -6.05 -21.56 -15.50
N SER A 436 -6.04 -22.77 -16.04
CA SER A 436 -5.66 -23.97 -15.34
C SER A 436 -4.13 -24.08 -15.32
N VAL A 437 -3.55 -24.18 -14.13
CA VAL A 437 -2.10 -24.09 -13.89
C VAL A 437 -1.64 -25.32 -13.12
N GLU A 438 -0.55 -25.93 -13.58
CA GLU A 438 0.14 -26.95 -12.83
C GLU A 438 0.80 -26.31 -11.60
N ALA A 439 0.59 -26.94 -10.47
CA ALA A 439 1.12 -26.52 -9.18
C ALA A 439 1.65 -27.73 -8.42
N ARG A 440 2.35 -27.45 -7.35
CA ARG A 440 2.87 -28.49 -6.45
C ARG A 440 2.61 -28.06 -5.01
N VAL A 441 2.30 -29.01 -4.15
CA VAL A 441 2.21 -28.79 -2.70
C VAL A 441 3.54 -29.26 -2.09
N LEU A 442 4.35 -28.32 -1.67
CA LEU A 442 5.61 -28.58 -0.98
C LEU A 442 5.33 -29.24 0.39
N PRO A 443 6.16 -30.18 0.84
CA PRO A 443 6.00 -30.80 2.15
C PRO A 443 6.20 -29.76 3.26
N ALA A 444 5.46 -29.94 4.36
CA ALA A 444 5.72 -29.19 5.58
C ALA A 444 7.05 -29.68 6.20
N PRO A 445 7.89 -28.79 6.74
CA PRO A 445 9.14 -29.21 7.38
C PRO A 445 8.87 -29.81 8.77
N TRP A 446 9.73 -30.71 9.21
CA TRP A 446 9.78 -31.15 10.57
C TRP A 446 10.31 -30.05 11.50
N LEU A 447 9.61 -29.82 12.59
CA LEU A 447 9.94 -28.81 13.60
C LEU A 447 10.50 -29.50 14.85
N LYS A 448 11.62 -29.00 15.37
CA LYS A 448 12.23 -29.43 16.61
C LYS A 448 11.93 -28.46 17.73
N TYR A 449 11.61 -29.00 18.90
CA TYR A 449 11.35 -28.30 20.14
C TYR A 449 12.36 -28.71 21.23
N ASN A 450 12.19 -28.15 22.45
CA ASN A 450 13.06 -28.50 23.57
C ASN A 450 12.94 -29.98 23.95
N ASP A 451 14.06 -30.61 24.24
CA ASP A 451 14.14 -32.03 24.59
C ASP A 451 13.53 -32.38 25.97
N THR A 452 13.27 -31.39 26.82
CA THR A 452 12.56 -31.54 28.11
C THR A 452 11.04 -31.71 27.94
N GLY A 453 10.48 -31.24 26.79
CA GLY A 453 9.05 -31.39 26.51
C GLY A 453 8.67 -32.84 26.13
N ARG A 454 7.38 -33.18 26.26
CA ARG A 454 6.86 -34.50 25.88
C ARG A 454 6.90 -34.70 24.34
N GLU A 455 6.67 -33.64 23.57
CA GLU A 455 6.80 -33.64 22.11
C GLU A 455 8.06 -32.89 21.71
N LYS A 456 9.06 -33.64 21.26
CA LYS A 456 10.37 -33.12 20.85
C LYS A 456 10.41 -32.72 19.39
N GLU A 457 9.70 -33.40 18.56
CA GLU A 457 9.60 -33.21 17.11
C GLU A 457 8.14 -33.21 16.66
N TYR A 458 7.83 -32.40 15.67
CA TYR A 458 6.47 -32.24 15.19
C TYR A 458 6.42 -31.98 13.68
N LEU A 459 5.52 -32.65 12.99
CA LEU A 459 5.21 -32.38 11.59
C LEU A 459 3.88 -31.57 11.53
N PRO A 460 3.90 -30.28 11.13
CA PRO A 460 2.71 -29.47 11.02
C PRO A 460 1.72 -30.02 10.00
N GLN A 461 0.44 -30.09 10.38
CA GLN A 461 -0.62 -30.50 9.48
C GLN A 461 -1.39 -29.28 8.96
N VAL A 462 -1.48 -29.17 7.63
CA VAL A 462 -2.13 -28.04 6.96
C VAL A 462 -1.62 -26.69 7.49
N GLY A 463 -0.32 -26.58 7.71
CA GLY A 463 0.36 -25.36 8.20
C GLY A 463 -0.03 -24.92 9.61
N LEU A 464 -0.58 -25.82 10.43
CA LEU A 464 -1.04 -25.50 11.80
C LEU A 464 -0.46 -26.48 12.81
N TRP A 465 -0.14 -25.98 14.03
CA TRP A 465 0.25 -26.78 15.19
C TRP A 465 -0.12 -26.09 16.50
N ASN A 466 0.23 -26.66 17.64
CA ASN A 466 -0.03 -26.10 18.96
C ASN A 466 1.19 -26.20 19.88
N MET A 467 1.11 -25.58 21.05
CA MET A 467 2.15 -25.59 22.09
C MET A 467 1.86 -26.58 23.23
N MET A 468 0.85 -27.45 23.11
CA MET A 468 0.60 -28.47 24.12
C MET A 468 1.79 -29.45 24.19
N ASN A 469 2.13 -29.90 25.40
CA ASN A 469 3.25 -30.83 25.65
C ASN A 469 4.64 -30.27 25.28
N LYS A 470 4.80 -28.94 25.11
CA LYS A 470 6.06 -28.27 24.82
C LYS A 470 6.38 -27.34 25.99
N GLU A 471 7.63 -27.29 26.42
CA GLU A 471 8.05 -26.55 27.61
C GLU A 471 9.03 -25.42 27.28
N PHE A 472 9.00 -24.37 28.11
CA PHE A 472 9.96 -23.29 28.14
C PHE A 472 10.52 -23.22 29.56
N SER A 473 11.81 -22.90 29.70
CA SER A 473 12.41 -22.58 31.01
C SER A 473 11.90 -21.22 31.50
N GLN A 474 11.57 -21.09 32.77
CA GLN A 474 11.04 -19.85 33.36
C GLN A 474 11.80 -19.48 34.64
N ASP A 475 12.11 -18.18 34.77
CA ASP A 475 12.66 -17.56 35.96
C ASP A 475 11.58 -16.86 36.81
N PRO A 476 11.85 -16.58 38.10
CA PRO A 476 10.86 -16.03 39.04
C PRO A 476 10.41 -14.62 38.67
N VAL A 477 9.12 -14.29 38.92
CA VAL A 477 8.46 -13.03 38.62
C VAL A 477 8.60 -12.03 39.76
N ILE A 478 8.95 -10.78 39.45
CA ILE A 478 9.03 -9.65 40.39
C ILE A 478 7.65 -9.00 40.60
N PRO A 479 7.38 -8.41 41.78
CA PRO A 479 6.09 -7.80 42.14
C PRO A 479 5.59 -6.72 41.20
N ILE A 480 4.24 -6.59 41.12
CA ILE A 480 3.51 -5.70 40.27
C ILE A 480 3.45 -4.27 40.84
N TYR A 481 3.67 -3.27 39.99
CA TYR A 481 3.47 -1.86 40.28
C TYR A 481 2.30 -1.30 39.45
N SER A 482 1.52 -0.40 40.03
CA SER A 482 0.43 0.32 39.36
C SER A 482 0.84 1.78 39.12
N ALA A 483 0.54 2.33 37.94
CA ALA A 483 0.85 3.71 37.63
C ALA A 483 -0.24 4.34 36.72
N ARG A 484 -0.37 5.68 36.81
CA ARG A 484 -1.25 6.46 35.94
C ARG A 484 -0.68 6.57 34.54
N SER A 485 -1.54 6.49 33.53
CA SER A 485 -1.17 6.51 32.10
C SER A 485 -0.53 7.83 31.63
N ASP A 486 -0.84 8.95 32.30
CA ASP A 486 -0.28 10.27 32.02
C ASP A 486 1.18 10.46 32.49
N LEU A 487 1.67 9.55 33.31
CA LEU A 487 3.00 9.59 33.93
C LEU A 487 3.93 8.46 33.49
N VAL A 488 3.72 7.91 32.28
CA VAL A 488 4.42 6.70 31.79
C VAL A 488 5.94 6.80 31.94
N LYS A 489 6.56 7.91 31.57
CA LYS A 489 8.01 8.07 31.63
C LYS A 489 8.53 8.01 33.09
N LYS A 490 7.83 8.69 34.00
CA LYS A 490 8.19 8.69 35.43
C LYS A 490 7.97 7.30 36.04
N ALA A 491 6.85 6.67 35.71
CA ALA A 491 6.52 5.33 36.19
C ALA A 491 7.55 4.28 35.73
N LEU A 492 7.93 4.27 34.44
CA LEU A 492 8.92 3.33 33.95
C LEU A 492 10.30 3.51 34.58
N LYS A 493 10.75 4.76 34.76
CA LYS A 493 12.01 5.04 35.46
C LYS A 493 11.96 4.57 36.90
N HIS A 494 10.85 4.82 37.61
CA HIS A 494 10.67 4.37 39.00
C HIS A 494 10.68 2.85 39.12
N VAL A 495 9.90 2.15 38.26
CA VAL A 495 9.86 0.68 38.24
C VAL A 495 11.23 0.09 37.91
N HIS A 496 11.94 0.68 36.96
CA HIS A 496 13.29 0.24 36.61
C HIS A 496 14.27 0.39 37.76
N ALA A 497 14.29 1.55 38.42
CA ALA A 497 15.15 1.80 39.58
C ALA A 497 14.83 0.87 40.76
N ALA A 498 13.53 0.70 41.08
CA ALA A 498 13.07 -0.20 42.13
C ALA A 498 13.38 -1.68 41.84
N ALA A 499 13.36 -2.07 40.56
CA ALA A 499 13.74 -3.42 40.16
C ALA A 499 15.26 -3.65 40.31
N LEU A 500 16.08 -2.69 39.87
CA LEU A 500 17.54 -2.76 40.05
C LEU A 500 17.94 -2.87 41.51
N ASP A 501 17.30 -2.10 42.38
CA ASP A 501 17.53 -2.14 43.83
C ASP A 501 17.20 -3.53 44.40
N LYS A 502 15.99 -4.08 44.09
CA LYS A 502 15.56 -5.41 44.52
C LYS A 502 16.41 -6.55 43.99
N LEU A 503 16.98 -6.40 42.78
CA LEU A 503 17.84 -7.40 42.15
C LEU A 503 19.32 -7.28 42.56
N GLY A 504 19.65 -6.41 43.53
CA GLY A 504 21.03 -6.19 43.94
C GLY A 504 21.93 -5.68 42.82
N GLY A 505 21.40 -4.78 41.95
CA GLY A 505 22.12 -4.18 40.84
C GLY A 505 22.08 -5.00 39.54
N LYS A 506 21.46 -6.18 39.50
CA LYS A 506 21.28 -6.93 38.26
C LYS A 506 20.21 -6.28 37.37
N GLU A 507 20.50 -6.22 36.11
CA GLU A 507 19.56 -5.64 35.13
C GLU A 507 18.27 -6.45 34.99
N LEU A 508 17.15 -5.74 34.85
CA LEU A 508 15.87 -6.33 34.56
C LEU A 508 15.87 -6.89 33.11
N GLU A 509 15.54 -8.16 32.94
CA GLU A 509 15.51 -8.82 31.65
C GLU A 509 14.24 -8.53 30.86
N LEU A 510 13.08 -8.53 31.53
CA LEU A 510 11.77 -8.35 30.91
C LEU A 510 10.83 -7.52 31.78
N LEU A 511 10.13 -6.59 31.14
CA LEU A 511 9.00 -5.86 31.70
C LEU A 511 7.69 -6.33 31.04
N ILE A 512 6.74 -6.82 31.85
CA ILE A 512 5.36 -7.08 31.40
C ILE A 512 4.49 -5.88 31.75
N ALA A 513 3.95 -5.20 30.74
CA ALA A 513 3.09 -4.05 30.91
C ALA A 513 1.62 -4.38 30.55
N ILE A 514 0.71 -4.17 31.51
CA ILE A 514 -0.75 -4.37 31.30
C ILE A 514 -1.37 -3.01 30.97
N LEU A 515 -1.87 -2.86 29.74
CA LEU A 515 -2.45 -1.63 29.23
C LEU A 515 -3.99 -1.67 29.35
N PRO A 516 -4.64 -0.54 29.72
CA PRO A 516 -6.08 -0.50 29.91
C PRO A 516 -6.85 -0.73 28.62
N ASP A 517 -6.35 -0.21 27.52
CA ASP A 517 -6.99 -0.26 26.21
C ASP A 517 -5.95 -0.37 25.09
N SER A 518 -6.43 -0.32 23.83
CA SER A 518 -5.60 -0.30 22.63
C SER A 518 -5.14 1.12 22.23
N ASN A 519 -4.97 2.05 23.17
CA ASN A 519 -4.49 3.38 22.90
C ASN A 519 -3.06 3.34 22.33
N GLY A 520 -2.94 3.71 21.06
CA GLY A 520 -1.68 3.66 20.33
C GLY A 520 -0.61 4.61 20.90
N SER A 521 -0.99 5.76 21.47
CA SER A 521 -0.04 6.71 22.04
C SER A 521 0.62 6.15 23.29
N LEU A 522 -0.15 5.59 24.23
CA LEU A 522 0.37 4.97 25.46
C LEU A 522 1.31 3.80 25.15
N TYR A 523 0.90 2.94 24.21
CA TYR A 523 1.73 1.83 23.75
C TYR A 523 3.02 2.34 23.11
N GLY A 524 2.93 3.36 22.26
CA GLY A 524 4.04 3.96 21.54
C GLY A 524 5.07 4.57 22.50
N ASP A 525 4.61 5.38 23.47
CA ASP A 525 5.47 6.01 24.48
C ASP A 525 6.18 4.97 25.34
N LEU A 526 5.46 3.93 25.80
CA LEU A 526 6.05 2.84 26.56
C LEU A 526 7.16 2.17 25.75
N LYS A 527 6.90 1.83 24.49
CA LYS A 527 7.88 1.15 23.65
C LYS A 527 9.09 2.03 23.36
N ARG A 528 8.89 3.30 23.04
CA ARG A 528 9.97 4.25 22.81
C ARG A 528 10.87 4.36 24.05
N ILE A 529 10.30 4.62 25.21
CA ILE A 529 11.08 4.82 26.46
C ILE A 529 11.83 3.53 26.83
N CYS A 530 11.17 2.38 26.75
CA CYS A 530 11.83 1.11 27.07
C CYS A 530 12.97 0.82 26.10
N GLU A 531 12.77 0.99 24.80
CA GLU A 531 13.68 0.50 23.76
C GLU A 531 14.81 1.51 23.43
N THR A 532 14.57 2.83 23.62
CA THR A 532 15.57 3.88 23.30
C THR A 532 16.19 4.54 24.52
N ASP A 533 15.43 4.72 25.62
CA ASP A 533 15.95 5.42 26.80
C ASP A 533 16.55 4.44 27.85
N LEU A 534 15.80 3.38 28.20
CA LEU A 534 16.12 2.50 29.33
C LEU A 534 16.84 1.20 28.90
N GLY A 535 16.72 0.76 27.67
CA GLY A 535 17.26 -0.53 27.24
C GLY A 535 16.48 -1.75 27.75
N LEU A 536 15.18 -1.57 28.08
CA LEU A 536 14.31 -2.60 28.61
C LEU A 536 13.54 -3.34 27.51
N ILE A 537 13.62 -4.65 27.56
CA ILE A 537 12.76 -5.51 26.75
C ILE A 537 11.38 -5.55 27.39
N SER A 538 10.32 -5.31 26.61
CA SER A 538 8.98 -5.25 27.17
C SER A 538 7.95 -6.06 26.39
N GLN A 539 6.99 -6.64 27.11
CA GLN A 539 5.80 -7.28 26.56
C GLN A 539 4.54 -6.58 27.06
N CYS A 540 3.73 -6.06 26.12
CA CYS A 540 2.45 -5.44 26.46
C CYS A 540 1.32 -6.46 26.34
N CYS A 541 0.40 -6.42 27.30
CA CYS A 541 -0.85 -7.18 27.33
C CYS A 541 -2.02 -6.22 27.54
N LEU A 542 -3.18 -6.49 26.96
CA LEU A 542 -4.37 -5.68 27.20
C LEU A 542 -5.18 -6.25 28.34
N THR A 543 -5.69 -5.38 29.20
CA THR A 543 -6.54 -5.71 30.37
C THR A 543 -7.68 -6.66 29.98
N LYS A 544 -8.37 -6.40 28.87
CA LYS A 544 -9.49 -7.24 28.40
C LYS A 544 -9.09 -8.70 28.12
N TYR A 545 -7.84 -8.97 27.76
CA TYR A 545 -7.34 -10.33 27.52
C TYR A 545 -6.76 -10.96 28.78
N VAL A 546 -6.27 -10.14 29.71
CA VAL A 546 -5.77 -10.61 31.00
C VAL A 546 -6.95 -11.09 31.87
N PHE A 547 -8.08 -10.39 31.86
CA PHE A 547 -9.30 -10.85 32.56
C PHE A 547 -10.02 -12.03 31.88
N LYS A 548 -9.80 -12.24 30.58
CA LYS A 548 -10.39 -13.34 29.82
C LYS A 548 -9.29 -14.25 29.26
N ILE A 549 -8.44 -14.73 30.11
CA ILE A 549 -7.30 -15.57 29.75
C ILE A 549 -7.79 -16.86 29.10
N ASN A 550 -7.23 -17.18 27.93
CA ASN A 550 -7.37 -18.48 27.30
C ASN A 550 -5.98 -19.06 26.95
N ARG A 551 -5.91 -20.38 26.82
CA ARG A 551 -4.66 -21.12 26.55
C ARG A 551 -3.93 -20.64 25.31
N GLN A 552 -4.65 -20.32 24.23
CA GLN A 552 -4.06 -19.83 22.98
C GLN A 552 -3.43 -18.44 23.14
N TYR A 553 -4.05 -17.55 23.92
CA TYR A 553 -3.49 -16.23 24.21
C TYR A 553 -2.19 -16.34 25.01
N LEU A 554 -2.19 -17.17 26.06
CA LEU A 554 -0.99 -17.43 26.88
C LEU A 554 0.16 -18.01 26.03
N ALA A 555 -0.13 -19.02 25.20
CA ALA A 555 0.84 -19.59 24.29
C ALA A 555 1.44 -18.54 23.34
N ASN A 556 0.62 -17.67 22.76
CA ASN A 556 1.09 -16.62 21.87
C ASN A 556 1.91 -15.54 22.62
N VAL A 557 1.61 -15.26 23.88
CA VAL A 557 2.40 -14.33 24.73
C VAL A 557 3.73 -14.98 25.10
N ALA A 558 3.74 -16.23 25.51
CA ALA A 558 4.94 -17.00 25.85
C ALA A 558 5.92 -17.08 24.66
N LEU A 559 5.43 -17.39 23.46
CA LEU A 559 6.23 -17.39 22.24
C LEU A 559 6.95 -16.05 22.01
N LYS A 560 6.25 -14.92 22.21
CA LYS A 560 6.84 -13.58 22.04
C LYS A 560 7.86 -13.25 23.13
N ILE A 561 7.59 -13.62 24.38
CA ILE A 561 8.51 -13.42 25.50
C ILE A 561 9.81 -14.20 25.24
N ASN A 562 9.70 -15.50 24.89
CA ASN A 562 10.84 -16.34 24.67
C ASN A 562 11.83 -15.76 23.64
N VAL A 563 11.32 -15.32 22.47
CA VAL A 563 12.22 -14.79 21.42
C VAL A 563 12.75 -13.39 21.75
N LYS A 564 12.03 -12.57 22.53
CA LYS A 564 12.52 -11.30 23.03
C LYS A 564 13.66 -11.45 24.02
N LEU A 565 13.67 -12.54 24.76
CA LEU A 565 14.75 -12.90 25.68
C LEU A 565 15.88 -13.69 24.98
N GLY A 566 15.87 -13.80 23.67
CA GLY A 566 16.90 -14.48 22.88
C GLY A 566 16.71 -16.00 22.76
N GLY A 567 15.58 -16.55 23.25
CA GLY A 567 15.23 -17.96 23.09
C GLY A 567 14.81 -18.31 21.67
N ARG A 568 14.69 -19.60 21.38
CA ARG A 568 14.16 -20.17 20.13
C ARG A 568 12.83 -20.86 20.42
N ASN A 569 11.81 -20.60 19.61
CA ASN A 569 10.52 -21.27 19.75
C ASN A 569 10.47 -22.61 19.03
N THR A 570 11.08 -22.66 17.88
CA THR A 570 11.14 -23.87 17.03
C THR A 570 12.33 -23.75 16.08
N VAL A 571 12.88 -24.88 15.69
CA VAL A 571 13.97 -24.98 14.72
C VAL A 571 13.55 -25.99 13.65
N LEU A 572 13.98 -25.78 12.42
CA LEU A 572 13.81 -26.79 11.37
C LEU A 572 14.71 -28.01 11.66
N LEU A 573 14.17 -29.22 11.60
CA LEU A 573 14.96 -30.43 11.82
C LEU A 573 16.08 -30.54 10.78
N ASP A 574 15.81 -30.11 9.55
CA ASP A 574 16.80 -30.09 8.46
C ASP A 574 17.97 -29.13 8.75
N ALA A 575 17.76 -28.06 9.53
CA ALA A 575 18.84 -27.19 9.95
C ALA A 575 19.81 -27.91 10.89
N LEU A 576 19.27 -28.65 11.88
CA LEU A 576 20.09 -29.43 12.83
C LEU A 576 20.81 -30.60 12.17
N SER A 577 20.22 -31.11 11.09
CA SER A 577 20.78 -32.23 10.32
C SER A 577 21.69 -31.75 9.17
N TRP A 578 21.95 -30.43 9.08
CA TRP A 578 22.79 -29.83 8.04
C TRP A 578 22.28 -30.08 6.61
N ARG A 579 20.99 -30.16 6.41
CA ARG A 579 20.33 -30.54 5.14
C ARG A 579 19.55 -29.41 4.46
N ILE A 580 19.53 -28.17 4.98
CA ILE A 580 18.91 -27.07 4.26
C ILE A 580 19.80 -26.68 3.08
N PRO A 581 19.33 -26.91 1.82
CA PRO A 581 20.14 -26.62 0.64
C PRO A 581 20.62 -25.19 0.60
N LEU A 582 21.88 -24.97 0.24
CA LEU A 582 22.50 -23.67 0.10
C LEU A 582 22.37 -22.75 1.36
N VAL A 583 22.14 -23.35 2.53
CA VAL A 583 22.13 -22.62 3.82
C VAL A 583 22.99 -23.36 4.84
N SER A 584 22.83 -24.69 4.98
CA SER A 584 23.53 -25.43 6.01
C SER A 584 24.97 -25.78 5.64
N ASP A 585 25.31 -25.84 4.36
CA ASP A 585 26.62 -26.23 3.80
C ASP A 585 27.75 -25.26 4.16
N ILE A 586 27.50 -23.96 4.14
CA ILE A 586 28.46 -22.91 4.51
C ILE A 586 27.78 -21.80 5.32
N PRO A 587 28.52 -21.03 6.14
CA PRO A 587 27.96 -19.94 6.92
C PRO A 587 27.18 -18.97 6.05
N THR A 588 25.88 -18.99 6.22
CA THR A 588 24.92 -18.22 5.41
C THR A 588 24.12 -17.25 6.27
N ILE A 589 24.10 -16.00 5.90
CA ILE A 589 23.27 -14.96 6.54
C ILE A 589 22.04 -14.66 5.68
N ILE A 590 20.85 -14.64 6.31
CA ILE A 590 19.59 -14.30 5.63
C ILE A 590 19.09 -12.95 6.13
N PHE A 591 18.96 -12.00 5.20
CA PHE A 591 18.41 -10.68 5.44
C PHE A 591 16.94 -10.59 5.08
N GLY A 592 16.24 -9.69 5.76
CA GLY A 592 14.93 -9.19 5.37
C GLY A 592 14.91 -7.67 5.44
N ALA A 593 14.29 -7.02 4.46
CA ALA A 593 14.19 -5.56 4.42
C ALA A 593 12.79 -5.10 3.99
N ASP A 594 12.30 -4.01 4.59
CA ASP A 594 11.02 -3.38 4.25
C ASP A 594 11.06 -1.88 4.50
N VAL A 595 10.26 -1.12 3.75
CA VAL A 595 10.05 0.31 3.95
C VAL A 595 8.57 0.59 4.18
N THR A 596 8.27 1.13 5.34
CA THR A 596 6.90 1.54 5.70
C THR A 596 6.69 3.01 5.43
N HIS A 597 5.69 3.34 4.60
CA HIS A 597 5.32 4.71 4.28
C HIS A 597 4.23 5.24 5.20
N PRO A 598 4.19 6.59 5.45
CA PRO A 598 3.09 7.22 6.19
C PRO A 598 1.76 7.09 5.47
N GLU A 599 0.67 7.20 6.22
CA GLU A 599 -0.69 7.14 5.68
C GLU A 599 -1.00 8.32 4.75
N SER A 600 -2.01 8.14 3.89
CA SER A 600 -2.45 9.22 2.99
C SER A 600 -3.01 10.39 3.80
N GLY A 601 -2.38 11.55 3.69
CA GLY A 601 -2.70 12.77 4.45
C GLY A 601 -1.67 13.15 5.52
N GLU A 602 -0.68 12.29 5.78
CA GLU A 602 0.47 12.57 6.64
C GLU A 602 1.69 13.01 5.79
N ASP A 603 1.55 14.07 5.02
CA ASP A 603 2.56 14.49 4.03
C ASP A 603 3.89 14.98 4.65
N SER A 604 3.95 15.19 5.96
CA SER A 604 5.15 15.61 6.68
C SER A 604 5.91 14.48 7.39
N SER A 605 5.32 13.28 7.49
CA SER A 605 5.94 12.16 8.17
C SER A 605 6.98 11.46 7.28
N PRO A 606 8.15 11.04 7.80
CA PRO A 606 9.12 10.30 7.04
C PRO A 606 8.68 8.87 6.76
N SER A 607 9.30 8.23 5.78
CA SER A 607 9.26 6.77 5.61
C SER A 607 10.23 6.12 6.58
N ILE A 608 9.93 4.91 7.04
CA ILE A 608 10.78 4.14 7.94
C ILE A 608 11.26 2.89 7.21
N ALA A 609 12.57 2.77 7.07
CA ALA A 609 13.21 1.57 6.57
C ALA A 609 13.69 0.69 7.72
N ALA A 610 13.59 -0.61 7.54
CA ALA A 610 14.11 -1.60 8.48
C ALA A 610 14.84 -2.72 7.72
N VAL A 611 15.93 -3.18 8.31
CA VAL A 611 16.68 -4.34 7.87
C VAL A 611 16.88 -5.27 9.06
N VAL A 612 16.55 -6.54 8.88
CA VAL A 612 16.82 -7.59 9.86
C VAL A 612 17.76 -8.63 9.26
N ALA A 613 18.53 -9.32 10.10
CA ALA A 613 19.38 -10.41 9.64
C ALA A 613 19.45 -11.54 10.66
N SER A 614 19.57 -12.76 10.18
CA SER A 614 19.78 -13.94 11.02
C SER A 614 21.06 -13.80 11.84
N GLN A 615 21.02 -14.27 13.10
CA GLN A 615 22.12 -14.20 14.07
C GLN A 615 22.53 -15.59 14.57
N ASP A 616 21.96 -16.61 14.00
CA ASP A 616 22.28 -18.03 14.26
C ASP A 616 22.39 -18.79 12.93
N TRP A 617 23.26 -19.74 12.90
CA TRP A 617 23.50 -20.61 11.76
C TRP A 617 23.93 -21.98 12.28
N PRO A 618 23.40 -23.10 11.72
CA PRO A 618 22.54 -23.20 10.54
C PRO A 618 21.02 -23.03 10.82
N GLU A 619 20.58 -22.77 12.04
CA GLU A 619 19.14 -22.79 12.44
C GLU A 619 18.31 -21.67 11.86
N VAL A 620 18.87 -20.48 11.65
CA VAL A 620 18.24 -19.31 11.03
C VAL A 620 16.92 -18.90 11.68
N THR A 621 16.88 -18.82 13.01
CA THR A 621 15.67 -18.54 13.80
C THR A 621 15.74 -17.26 14.62
N LYS A 622 16.95 -16.79 14.96
CA LYS A 622 17.20 -15.55 15.68
C LYS A 622 17.54 -14.42 14.73
N TYR A 623 16.95 -13.24 14.92
CA TYR A 623 17.17 -12.10 14.04
C TYR A 623 17.43 -10.84 14.84
N ALA A 624 18.50 -10.11 14.52
CA ALA A 624 18.73 -8.74 14.92
C ALA A 624 18.09 -7.78 13.91
N GLY A 625 17.73 -6.58 14.34
CA GLY A 625 17.07 -5.60 13.47
C GLY A 625 17.52 -4.18 13.68
N LEU A 626 17.72 -3.45 12.59
CA LEU A 626 18.07 -2.04 12.56
C LEU A 626 16.99 -1.25 11.82
N VAL A 627 16.78 0.00 12.22
CA VAL A 627 15.75 0.87 11.68
C VAL A 627 16.29 2.27 11.43
N CYS A 628 15.81 2.93 10.37
CA CYS A 628 16.12 4.33 10.10
C CYS A 628 14.93 5.09 9.54
N ALA A 629 14.92 6.43 9.72
CA ALA A 629 13.99 7.32 9.05
C ALA A 629 14.62 7.84 7.76
N GLN A 630 13.84 7.89 6.69
CA GLN A 630 14.25 8.37 5.38
C GLN A 630 13.18 9.29 4.76
N PRO A 631 13.47 10.00 3.65
CA PRO A 631 12.56 10.96 3.05
C PRO A 631 11.16 10.37 2.78
N HIS A 632 10.16 11.26 2.82
CA HIS A 632 8.76 10.90 2.60
C HIS A 632 8.56 10.16 1.28
N ARG A 633 8.02 8.92 1.37
CA ARG A 633 7.75 8.01 0.24
C ARG A 633 8.98 7.64 -0.60
N GLU A 634 10.16 7.73 -0.02
CA GLU A 634 11.36 7.14 -0.61
C GLU A 634 11.34 5.62 -0.37
N GLU A 635 11.43 4.82 -1.45
CA GLU A 635 11.38 3.36 -1.39
C GLU A 635 12.79 2.75 -1.24
N LEU A 636 13.81 3.38 -1.86
CA LEU A 636 15.19 2.92 -1.76
C LEU A 636 15.72 3.10 -0.34
N ILE A 637 16.33 2.08 0.23
CA ILE A 637 16.89 2.13 1.58
C ILE A 637 18.24 2.83 1.52
N GLN A 638 18.32 4.04 2.06
CA GLN A 638 19.51 4.88 1.96
C GLN A 638 20.62 4.49 2.94
N ASP A 639 20.27 3.89 4.09
CA ASP A 639 21.18 3.59 5.19
C ASP A 639 21.77 2.16 5.16
N LEU A 640 21.64 1.43 4.04
CA LEU A 640 22.24 0.09 3.90
C LEU A 640 23.76 0.14 4.05
N PHE A 641 24.40 1.13 3.43
CA PHE A 641 25.83 1.41 3.55
C PHE A 641 26.06 2.91 3.61
N LYS A 642 26.96 3.33 4.50
CA LYS A 642 27.39 4.73 4.67
C LYS A 642 28.90 4.81 4.70
N CYS A 643 29.42 5.89 4.11
CA CYS A 643 30.82 6.24 4.14
C CYS A 643 30.90 7.75 4.41
N TRP A 644 31.70 8.15 5.41
CA TRP A 644 31.94 9.56 5.72
C TRP A 644 33.36 9.78 6.19
N LYS A 645 33.84 11.01 6.06
CA LYS A 645 35.14 11.40 6.55
C LYS A 645 35.02 11.93 7.99
N ASP A 646 35.59 11.20 8.92
CA ASP A 646 35.74 11.63 10.32
C ASP A 646 37.03 12.46 10.49
N PRO A 647 37.01 13.58 11.23
CA PRO A 647 38.18 14.41 11.43
C PRO A 647 39.36 13.71 12.13
N HIS A 648 39.07 12.72 12.97
CA HIS A 648 40.07 12.03 13.79
C HIS A 648 40.43 10.64 13.26
N HIS A 649 39.48 9.96 12.63
CA HIS A 649 39.61 8.56 12.21
C HIS A 649 39.74 8.36 10.69
N GLY A 650 39.73 9.46 9.90
CA GLY A 650 39.80 9.37 8.45
C GLY A 650 38.48 8.91 7.83
N ILE A 651 38.54 7.97 6.89
CA ILE A 651 37.33 7.41 6.26
C ILE A 651 36.71 6.35 7.17
N VAL A 652 35.46 6.60 7.57
CA VAL A 652 34.67 5.70 8.41
C VAL A 652 33.57 5.06 7.61
N TYR A 653 33.39 3.76 7.75
CA TYR A 653 32.36 2.98 7.09
C TYR A 653 31.29 2.53 8.11
N GLY A 654 30.04 2.64 7.73
CA GLY A 654 28.88 2.21 8.53
C GLY A 654 27.73 1.76 7.66
N GLY A 655 26.55 1.69 8.26
CA GLY A 655 25.33 1.28 7.60
C GLY A 655 24.80 -0.06 8.11
N MET A 656 23.51 -0.30 7.83
CA MET A 656 22.77 -1.44 8.40
C MET A 656 23.35 -2.79 8.02
N ILE A 657 23.78 -2.96 6.78
CA ILE A 657 24.34 -4.26 6.32
C ILE A 657 25.66 -4.54 7.05
N ARG A 658 26.54 -3.55 7.12
CA ARG A 658 27.84 -3.68 7.80
C ARG A 658 27.70 -4.06 9.28
N GLU A 659 26.79 -3.39 10.00
CA GLU A 659 26.51 -3.67 11.40
C GLU A 659 25.96 -5.09 11.62
N LEU A 660 25.05 -5.53 10.75
CA LEU A 660 24.43 -6.86 10.85
C LEU A 660 25.41 -7.99 10.47
N LEU A 661 26.32 -7.77 9.53
CA LEU A 661 27.40 -8.71 9.21
C LEU A 661 28.36 -8.88 10.41
N LEU A 662 28.73 -7.78 11.06
CA LEU A 662 29.56 -7.81 12.26
C LEU A 662 28.84 -8.50 13.43
N SER A 663 27.53 -8.23 13.58
CA SER A 663 26.69 -8.86 14.60
C SER A 663 26.60 -10.37 14.39
N PHE A 664 26.45 -10.83 13.15
CA PHE A 664 26.45 -12.26 12.79
C PHE A 664 27.77 -12.92 13.17
N LYS A 665 28.91 -12.32 12.80
CA LYS A 665 30.23 -12.83 13.16
C LYS A 665 30.42 -12.91 14.67
N LYS A 666 29.93 -11.89 15.41
CA LYS A 666 30.00 -11.89 16.89
C LYS A 666 29.11 -12.99 17.51
N ALA A 667 27.94 -13.25 16.94
CA ALA A 667 26.98 -14.21 17.46
C ALA A 667 27.34 -15.67 17.13
N THR A 668 27.88 -15.92 15.93
CA THR A 668 28.17 -17.27 15.42
C THR A 668 29.65 -17.67 15.48
N GLY A 669 30.54 -16.72 15.68
CA GLY A 669 32.00 -16.91 15.49
C GLY A 669 32.43 -17.03 14.03
N GLN A 670 31.51 -17.07 13.08
CA GLN A 670 31.72 -17.32 11.67
C GLN A 670 31.54 -16.06 10.82
N LYS A 671 32.35 -15.89 9.79
CA LYS A 671 32.12 -14.87 8.76
C LYS A 671 31.14 -15.43 7.72
N PRO A 672 30.07 -14.67 7.34
CA PRO A 672 29.15 -15.19 6.33
C PRO A 672 29.86 -15.40 4.99
N CYS A 673 29.68 -16.58 4.41
CA CYS A 673 30.21 -16.93 3.09
C CYS A 673 29.14 -16.85 2.00
N ARG A 674 27.87 -16.66 2.38
CA ARG A 674 26.72 -16.53 1.47
C ARG A 674 25.71 -15.55 2.05
N ILE A 675 25.08 -14.75 1.17
CA ILE A 675 24.03 -13.79 1.53
C ILE A 675 22.75 -14.14 0.77
N ILE A 676 21.62 -14.21 1.49
CA ILE A 676 20.28 -14.29 0.91
C ILE A 676 19.50 -13.06 1.41
N PHE A 677 18.96 -12.26 0.50
CA PHE A 677 18.31 -10.99 0.83
C PHE A 677 16.86 -10.97 0.34
N TYR A 678 15.89 -10.93 1.26
CA TYR A 678 14.47 -10.80 0.98
C TYR A 678 14.00 -9.36 1.16
N ARG A 679 13.51 -8.72 0.11
CA ARG A 679 13.09 -7.32 0.06
C ARG A 679 11.57 -7.21 -0.15
N ASP A 680 10.82 -6.78 0.87
CA ASP A 680 9.36 -6.62 0.76
C ASP A 680 8.98 -5.24 0.19
N GLY A 681 7.84 -5.17 -0.47
CA GLY A 681 7.12 -3.95 -0.82
C GLY A 681 7.48 -3.28 -2.15
N VAL A 682 8.51 -3.74 -2.86
CA VAL A 682 8.98 -3.13 -4.12
C VAL A 682 8.02 -3.40 -5.28
N SER A 683 7.66 -2.37 -6.04
CA SER A 683 6.88 -2.51 -7.27
C SER A 683 7.77 -2.91 -8.46
N GLU A 684 7.20 -3.62 -9.45
CA GLU A 684 7.94 -4.09 -10.65
C GLU A 684 8.67 -2.95 -11.38
N GLY A 685 8.05 -1.78 -11.49
CA GLY A 685 8.68 -0.61 -12.11
C GLY A 685 9.87 -0.02 -11.34
N GLN A 686 10.17 -0.53 -10.14
CA GLN A 686 11.29 -0.11 -9.29
C GLN A 686 12.36 -1.20 -9.13
N PHE A 687 12.14 -2.41 -9.66
CA PHE A 687 13.06 -3.54 -9.51
C PHE A 687 14.49 -3.19 -9.93
N TYR A 688 14.63 -2.58 -11.09
CA TYR A 688 15.95 -2.18 -11.61
C TYR A 688 16.68 -1.21 -10.67
N GLN A 689 15.97 -0.20 -10.17
CA GLN A 689 16.57 0.80 -9.28
C GLN A 689 16.96 0.18 -7.94
N VAL A 690 16.05 -0.61 -7.34
CA VAL A 690 16.30 -1.28 -6.06
C VAL A 690 17.49 -2.22 -6.19
N LEU A 691 17.53 -3.06 -7.22
CA LEU A 691 18.64 -3.98 -7.43
C LEU A 691 19.96 -3.21 -7.62
N LEU A 692 19.99 -2.20 -8.48
CA LEU A 692 21.21 -1.44 -8.76
C LEU A 692 21.77 -0.77 -7.48
N TYR A 693 20.94 -0.11 -6.70
CA TYR A 693 21.42 0.66 -5.54
C TYR A 693 21.59 -0.20 -4.28
N GLU A 694 20.67 -1.11 -4.00
CA GLU A 694 20.71 -1.89 -2.77
C GLU A 694 21.73 -3.04 -2.86
N LEU A 695 21.88 -3.70 -4.02
CA LEU A 695 22.94 -4.70 -4.24
C LEU A 695 24.34 -4.08 -4.19
N ASP A 696 24.54 -2.90 -4.80
CA ASP A 696 25.79 -2.15 -4.72
C ASP A 696 26.13 -1.79 -3.26
N ALA A 697 25.13 -1.35 -2.48
CA ALA A 697 25.31 -1.06 -1.06
C ALA A 697 25.73 -2.30 -0.25
N ILE A 698 25.12 -3.47 -0.53
CA ILE A 698 25.50 -4.75 0.11
C ILE A 698 26.97 -5.07 -0.21
N ARG A 699 27.38 -4.96 -1.47
CA ARG A 699 28.76 -5.25 -1.89
C ARG A 699 29.77 -4.29 -1.27
N LYS A 700 29.47 -2.99 -1.24
CA LYS A 700 30.29 -1.98 -0.58
C LYS A 700 30.41 -2.23 0.92
N ALA A 701 29.33 -2.65 1.58
CA ALA A 701 29.37 -3.01 2.99
C ALA A 701 30.30 -4.20 3.24
N CYS A 702 30.21 -5.24 2.42
CA CYS A 702 31.12 -6.41 2.51
C CYS A 702 32.58 -6.00 2.27
N ALA A 703 32.86 -5.32 1.20
CA ALA A 703 34.23 -4.88 0.85
C ALA A 703 34.85 -3.93 1.88
N SER A 704 34.01 -3.15 2.61
CA SER A 704 34.48 -2.28 3.70
C SER A 704 34.91 -3.02 4.96
N LEU A 705 34.55 -4.29 5.11
CA LEU A 705 34.96 -5.13 6.25
C LEU A 705 36.34 -5.74 6.04
N GLU A 706 36.60 -6.20 4.82
CA GLU A 706 37.84 -6.86 4.46
C GLU A 706 38.05 -6.75 2.95
N PRO A 707 39.27 -6.37 2.46
CA PRO A 707 39.57 -6.36 1.05
C PRO A 707 39.32 -7.74 0.41
N GLY A 708 38.58 -7.75 -0.71
CA GLY A 708 38.26 -9.00 -1.41
C GLY A 708 37.07 -9.78 -0.82
N TYR A 709 36.47 -9.36 0.30
CA TYR A 709 35.32 -10.04 0.84
C TYR A 709 34.07 -9.71 0.02
N GLN A 710 33.67 -10.60 -0.85
CA GLN A 710 32.53 -10.50 -1.77
C GLN A 710 31.73 -11.81 -1.75
N PRO A 711 31.00 -12.12 -0.68
CA PRO A 711 30.18 -13.33 -0.65
C PRO A 711 29.11 -13.26 -1.74
N PRO A 712 28.76 -14.40 -2.38
CA PRO A 712 27.69 -14.45 -3.37
C PRO A 712 26.35 -14.06 -2.77
N VAL A 713 25.55 -13.31 -3.53
CA VAL A 713 24.27 -12.74 -3.10
C VAL A 713 23.13 -13.30 -3.94
N THR A 714 22.06 -13.74 -3.27
CA THR A 714 20.74 -13.95 -3.89
C THR A 714 19.79 -12.89 -3.39
N PHE A 715 19.23 -12.08 -4.31
CA PHE A 715 18.33 -10.97 -4.00
C PHE A 715 16.91 -11.27 -4.50
N VAL A 716 15.98 -11.42 -3.55
CA VAL A 716 14.59 -11.83 -3.81
C VAL A 716 13.63 -10.73 -3.37
N VAL A 717 12.83 -10.20 -4.30
CA VAL A 717 11.72 -9.30 -3.97
C VAL A 717 10.49 -10.12 -3.58
N VAL A 718 9.82 -9.69 -2.53
CA VAL A 718 8.60 -10.30 -2.01
C VAL A 718 7.43 -9.36 -2.22
N GLN A 719 6.42 -9.80 -2.96
CA GLN A 719 5.21 -9.02 -3.21
C GLN A 719 4.00 -9.72 -2.63
N LYS A 720 3.33 -9.09 -1.66
CA LYS A 720 2.07 -9.57 -1.07
C LYS A 720 0.85 -8.85 -1.61
N ARG A 721 1.01 -7.60 -2.06
CA ARG A 721 -0.12 -6.73 -2.44
C ARG A 721 -0.48 -6.82 -3.93
N HIS A 722 -0.31 -8.00 -4.55
CA HIS A 722 -0.76 -8.29 -5.92
C HIS A 722 -2.20 -8.84 -5.94
N HIS A 723 -2.76 -9.03 -7.15
CA HIS A 723 -4.15 -9.43 -7.35
C HIS A 723 -4.34 -10.89 -7.76
N THR A 724 -3.27 -11.63 -8.02
CA THR A 724 -3.33 -13.07 -8.34
C THR A 724 -3.92 -13.87 -7.18
N ARG A 725 -4.86 -14.76 -7.49
CA ARG A 725 -5.49 -15.72 -6.59
C ARG A 725 -5.45 -17.11 -7.21
N LEU A 726 -5.30 -18.10 -6.34
CA LEU A 726 -5.31 -19.51 -6.71
C LEU A 726 -6.54 -20.16 -6.11
N PHE A 727 -7.22 -20.94 -6.91
CA PHE A 727 -8.40 -21.71 -6.53
C PHE A 727 -8.14 -23.17 -6.81
N THR A 728 -8.77 -24.06 -6.04
CA THR A 728 -8.73 -25.48 -6.29
C THR A 728 -9.52 -25.83 -7.56
N SER A 729 -9.15 -26.87 -8.25
CA SER A 729 -9.91 -27.35 -9.41
C SER A 729 -11.30 -27.82 -8.99
N ASN A 730 -11.41 -28.50 -7.83
CA ASN A 730 -12.66 -28.94 -7.22
C ASN A 730 -12.77 -28.40 -5.79
N HIS A 731 -13.74 -27.51 -5.53
CA HIS A 731 -13.98 -26.93 -4.22
C HIS A 731 -14.62 -27.89 -3.20
N ASP A 732 -15.16 -29.00 -3.65
CA ASP A 732 -15.82 -29.99 -2.80
C ASP A 732 -14.84 -31.09 -2.32
N ASP A 733 -13.63 -31.12 -2.91
CA ASP A 733 -12.58 -32.03 -2.50
C ASP A 733 -11.80 -31.49 -1.29
N ARG A 734 -12.05 -32.12 -0.14
CA ARG A 734 -11.40 -31.77 1.12
C ARG A 734 -9.92 -32.18 1.19
N SER A 735 -9.47 -33.07 0.35
CA SER A 735 -8.07 -33.49 0.30
C SER A 735 -7.17 -32.46 -0.37
N SER A 736 -7.74 -31.66 -1.28
CA SER A 736 -7.06 -30.58 -2.01
C SER A 736 -7.27 -29.19 -1.40
N THR A 737 -8.02 -29.06 -0.29
CA THR A 737 -8.34 -27.78 0.33
C THR A 737 -8.00 -27.72 1.82
N ASP A 738 -7.73 -26.49 2.31
CA ASP A 738 -7.71 -26.23 3.74
C ASP A 738 -9.15 -26.14 4.32
N ARG A 739 -9.27 -25.96 5.64
CA ARG A 739 -10.58 -25.84 6.32
C ARG A 739 -11.46 -24.68 5.83
N SER A 740 -10.87 -23.68 5.17
CA SER A 740 -11.55 -22.49 4.64
C SER A 740 -11.87 -22.60 3.15
N GLY A 741 -11.52 -23.74 2.51
CA GLY A 741 -11.69 -24.00 1.07
C GLY A 741 -10.62 -23.36 0.19
N ASN A 742 -9.49 -22.96 0.74
CA ASN A 742 -8.35 -22.46 0.00
C ASN A 742 -7.44 -23.60 -0.45
N VAL A 743 -6.54 -23.33 -1.39
CA VAL A 743 -5.45 -24.24 -1.73
C VAL A 743 -4.61 -24.59 -0.50
N LEU A 744 -4.02 -25.77 -0.47
CA LEU A 744 -3.23 -26.24 0.66
C LEU A 744 -2.00 -25.37 0.92
N PRO A 745 -1.57 -25.21 2.18
CA PRO A 745 -0.28 -24.59 2.51
C PRO A 745 0.87 -25.35 1.83
N GLY A 746 1.83 -24.61 1.29
CA GLY A 746 2.91 -25.18 0.48
C GLY A 746 2.60 -25.18 -1.03
N THR A 747 1.41 -24.77 -1.46
CA THR A 747 1.10 -24.70 -2.90
C THR A 747 1.99 -23.65 -3.57
N VAL A 748 2.82 -24.12 -4.50
CA VAL A 748 3.74 -23.33 -5.32
C VAL A 748 3.34 -23.44 -6.80
N VAL A 749 3.41 -22.27 -7.48
CA VAL A 749 3.20 -22.14 -8.93
C VAL A 749 4.40 -21.40 -9.51
N ASP A 750 5.11 -22.00 -10.44
CA ASP A 750 6.25 -21.45 -11.16
C ASP A 750 6.11 -21.55 -12.68
N THR A 751 4.92 -21.92 -13.15
CA THR A 751 4.58 -22.11 -14.57
C THR A 751 3.45 -21.19 -15.01
N LYS A 752 3.18 -21.14 -16.30
CA LYS A 752 2.07 -20.50 -17.00
C LYS A 752 1.83 -19.03 -16.65
N ILE A 753 1.49 -18.70 -15.39
CA ILE A 753 1.16 -17.34 -14.93
C ILE A 753 2.38 -16.54 -14.43
N CYS A 754 3.54 -17.15 -14.41
CA CYS A 754 4.82 -16.54 -14.07
C CYS A 754 5.41 -15.79 -15.27
N HIS A 755 6.44 -14.97 -15.01
CA HIS A 755 7.11 -14.18 -16.05
C HIS A 755 7.72 -15.10 -17.14
N PRO A 756 7.73 -14.69 -18.41
CA PRO A 756 8.24 -15.53 -19.50
C PRO A 756 9.70 -15.97 -19.31
N THR A 757 10.56 -15.07 -18.87
CA THR A 757 12.02 -15.27 -18.81
C THR A 757 12.61 -15.13 -17.41
N GLU A 758 12.11 -14.17 -16.59
CA GLU A 758 12.63 -13.89 -15.28
C GLU A 758 12.28 -14.98 -14.26
N PHE A 759 13.07 -15.08 -13.21
CA PHE A 759 12.89 -16.11 -12.19
C PHE A 759 11.91 -15.66 -11.11
N ASP A 760 10.66 -16.07 -11.22
CA ASP A 760 9.60 -15.80 -10.25
C ASP A 760 8.72 -17.01 -9.96
N PHE A 761 8.06 -16.99 -8.82
CA PHE A 761 7.09 -18.03 -8.43
C PHE A 761 6.06 -17.46 -7.42
N TYR A 762 4.89 -18.07 -7.39
CA TYR A 762 3.84 -17.81 -6.40
C TYR A 762 3.84 -18.91 -5.35
N LEU A 763 3.86 -18.56 -4.06
CA LEU A 763 3.83 -19.52 -2.95
C LEU A 763 2.70 -19.19 -1.98
N CYS A 764 1.79 -20.13 -1.77
CA CYS A 764 0.77 -20.10 -0.73
C CYS A 764 1.23 -20.92 0.47
N SER A 765 2.13 -20.39 1.28
CA SER A 765 2.75 -21.09 2.41
C SER A 765 1.84 -21.28 3.62
N HIS A 766 0.65 -20.65 3.67
CA HIS A 766 -0.19 -20.55 4.86
C HIS A 766 -1.61 -21.07 4.64
N ALA A 767 -2.23 -21.62 5.68
CA ALA A 767 -3.66 -21.91 5.69
C ALA A 767 -4.50 -20.65 5.85
N GLY A 768 -5.63 -20.56 5.15
CA GLY A 768 -6.56 -19.44 5.25
C GLY A 768 -7.21 -19.35 6.64
N ILE A 769 -7.33 -18.12 7.17
CA ILE A 769 -8.09 -17.85 8.39
C ILE A 769 -9.48 -17.37 8.03
N GLN A 770 -9.57 -16.46 7.08
CA GLN A 770 -10.81 -15.85 6.63
C GLN A 770 -10.68 -15.42 5.17
N GLY A 771 -11.66 -15.76 4.36
CA GLY A 771 -11.71 -15.41 2.96
C GLY A 771 -10.74 -16.20 2.09
N THR A 772 -10.43 -15.69 0.92
CA THR A 772 -9.54 -16.31 -0.05
C THR A 772 -8.09 -15.98 0.25
N SER A 773 -7.24 -16.99 0.38
CA SER A 773 -5.80 -16.84 0.60
C SER A 773 -5.14 -16.11 -0.57
N ARG A 774 -4.16 -15.28 -0.23
CA ARG A 774 -3.33 -14.58 -1.20
C ARG A 774 -1.95 -15.22 -1.18
N PRO A 775 -1.50 -15.87 -2.25
CA PRO A 775 -0.11 -16.34 -2.32
C PRO A 775 0.84 -15.15 -2.19
N ALA A 776 2.06 -15.36 -1.77
CA ALA A 776 3.11 -14.37 -1.94
C ALA A 776 3.77 -14.60 -3.30
N HIS A 777 4.11 -13.53 -4.01
CA HIS A 777 4.87 -13.58 -5.25
C HIS A 777 6.33 -13.27 -4.92
N TYR A 778 7.21 -14.19 -5.22
CA TYR A 778 8.65 -14.06 -5.04
C TYR A 778 9.30 -13.90 -6.40
N HIS A 779 10.11 -12.85 -6.53
CA HIS A 779 10.82 -12.53 -7.75
C HIS A 779 12.33 -12.47 -7.45
N VAL A 780 13.07 -13.43 -7.95
CA VAL A 780 14.52 -13.51 -7.78
C VAL A 780 15.14 -12.56 -8.80
N LEU A 781 15.57 -11.39 -8.35
CA LEU A 781 16.16 -10.37 -9.23
C LEU A 781 17.63 -10.66 -9.52
N TRP A 782 18.33 -11.28 -8.58
CA TRP A 782 19.76 -11.57 -8.68
C TRP A 782 20.08 -12.86 -7.98
N ASP A 783 20.91 -13.72 -8.57
CA ASP A 783 21.30 -14.99 -7.97
C ASP A 783 22.72 -15.41 -8.38
N GLU A 784 23.68 -15.21 -7.47
CA GLU A 784 25.06 -15.67 -7.61
C GLU A 784 25.27 -17.03 -6.92
N ASN A 785 24.32 -17.48 -6.12
CA ASN A 785 24.37 -18.76 -5.42
C ASN A 785 23.90 -19.92 -6.29
N ASN A 786 23.34 -19.64 -7.46
CA ASN A 786 22.84 -20.63 -8.41
C ASN A 786 21.77 -21.55 -7.83
N PHE A 787 20.78 -20.95 -7.14
CA PHE A 787 19.64 -21.71 -6.63
C PHE A 787 18.86 -22.38 -7.75
N SER A 788 18.59 -23.66 -7.62
CA SER A 788 17.52 -24.31 -8.38
C SER A 788 16.14 -23.81 -7.93
N ALA A 789 15.13 -24.02 -8.76
CA ALA A 789 13.76 -23.65 -8.42
C ALA A 789 13.28 -24.38 -7.13
N ASP A 790 13.60 -25.64 -6.98
CA ASP A 790 13.22 -26.43 -5.79
C ASP A 790 13.89 -25.92 -4.50
N GLU A 791 15.16 -25.57 -4.56
CA GLU A 791 15.92 -25.14 -3.38
C GLU A 791 15.37 -23.82 -2.83
N ILE A 792 15.20 -22.77 -3.67
CA ILE A 792 14.70 -21.48 -3.19
C ILE A 792 13.22 -21.53 -2.78
N GLN A 793 12.40 -22.33 -3.48
CA GLN A 793 10.99 -22.51 -3.14
C GLN A 793 10.84 -23.27 -1.80
N SER A 794 11.60 -24.33 -1.61
CA SER A 794 11.61 -25.11 -0.36
C SER A 794 12.16 -24.30 0.80
N LEU A 795 13.28 -23.62 0.62
CA LEU A 795 13.85 -22.72 1.64
C LEU A 795 12.82 -21.68 2.07
N THR A 796 12.20 -20.98 1.10
CA THR A 796 11.20 -19.94 1.37
C THR A 796 9.98 -20.50 2.08
N ASN A 797 9.49 -21.68 1.67
CA ASN A 797 8.37 -22.36 2.32
C ASN A 797 8.72 -22.76 3.76
N ASN A 798 9.86 -23.40 3.96
CA ASN A 798 10.31 -23.93 5.26
C ASN A 798 10.52 -22.80 6.27
N LEU A 799 11.12 -21.68 5.85
CA LEU A 799 11.24 -20.50 6.69
C LEU A 799 9.87 -19.98 7.16
N CYS A 800 8.80 -20.06 6.35
CA CYS A 800 7.46 -19.64 6.76
C CYS A 800 6.92 -20.39 7.99
N TYR A 801 7.49 -21.53 8.35
CA TYR A 801 7.14 -22.29 9.56
C TYR A 801 7.96 -21.90 10.79
N THR A 802 8.98 -21.06 10.66
CA THR A 802 9.82 -20.60 11.78
C THR A 802 9.37 -19.27 12.40
N TYR A 803 8.23 -18.71 11.98
CA TYR A 803 7.76 -17.43 12.46
C TYR A 803 7.47 -17.44 13.96
N ALA A 804 8.16 -16.58 14.72
CA ALA A 804 8.26 -16.65 16.16
C ALA A 804 6.99 -16.25 16.93
N ARG A 805 5.99 -15.65 16.32
CA ARG A 805 4.84 -15.06 17.04
C ARG A 805 3.59 -15.94 17.07
N CYS A 806 3.56 -17.04 16.35
CA CYS A 806 2.40 -17.95 16.32
C CYS A 806 2.82 -19.36 15.89
N THR A 807 1.98 -20.33 16.19
CA THR A 807 2.12 -21.75 15.83
C THR A 807 1.38 -22.07 14.55
N ARG A 808 1.70 -21.34 13.48
CA ARG A 808 1.19 -21.59 12.13
C ARG A 808 2.14 -21.00 11.09
N SER A 809 2.16 -21.62 9.93
CA SER A 809 2.90 -21.08 8.79
C SER A 809 2.36 -19.70 8.39
N VAL A 810 3.26 -18.79 8.05
CA VAL A 810 2.92 -17.42 7.67
C VAL A 810 2.96 -17.23 6.17
N SER A 811 2.28 -16.22 5.71
CA SER A 811 2.06 -15.96 4.27
C SER A 811 3.17 -15.19 3.57
N VAL A 812 4.20 -14.78 4.29
CA VAL A 812 5.38 -14.05 3.80
C VAL A 812 6.57 -14.61 4.55
N VAL A 813 7.68 -14.81 3.89
CA VAL A 813 8.93 -15.30 4.49
C VAL A 813 9.31 -14.46 5.72
N PRO A 814 9.62 -15.08 6.87
CA PRO A 814 9.81 -14.40 8.16
C PRO A 814 10.80 -13.24 8.14
N PRO A 815 11.99 -13.28 7.52
CA PRO A 815 12.88 -12.14 7.50
C PRO A 815 12.23 -10.88 6.93
N ALA A 816 11.50 -10.96 5.82
CA ALA A 816 10.73 -9.84 5.28
C ALA A 816 9.62 -9.38 6.23
N TYR A 817 8.92 -10.33 6.86
CA TYR A 817 7.88 -10.01 7.83
C TYR A 817 8.44 -9.35 9.09
N TYR A 818 9.61 -9.77 9.59
CA TYR A 818 10.28 -9.15 10.74
C TYR A 818 10.73 -7.73 10.42
N ALA A 819 11.25 -7.47 9.23
CA ALA A 819 11.58 -6.13 8.78
C ALA A 819 10.33 -5.22 8.80
N HIS A 820 9.19 -5.71 8.30
CA HIS A 820 7.91 -5.01 8.39
C HIS A 820 7.52 -4.68 9.84
N LEU A 821 7.65 -5.62 10.76
CA LEU A 821 7.36 -5.40 12.19
C LEU A 821 8.30 -4.38 12.82
N ALA A 822 9.60 -4.42 12.48
CA ALA A 822 10.59 -3.48 12.98
C ALA A 822 10.33 -2.05 12.46
N ALA A 823 10.04 -1.89 11.16
CA ALA A 823 9.68 -0.61 10.57
C ALA A 823 8.39 -0.03 11.20
N TYR A 824 7.36 -0.87 11.38
CA TYR A 824 6.13 -0.46 12.06
C TYR A 824 6.36 -0.06 13.52
N ARG A 825 7.22 -0.78 14.26
CA ARG A 825 7.61 -0.45 15.62
C ARG A 825 8.31 0.90 15.69
N ALA A 826 9.22 1.19 14.80
CA ALA A 826 10.01 2.40 14.79
C ALA A 826 9.19 3.68 14.50
N ARG A 827 7.99 3.57 13.93
CA ARG A 827 7.06 4.71 13.81
C ARG A 827 6.73 5.34 15.17
N PHE A 828 6.72 4.56 16.24
CA PHE A 828 6.46 5.05 17.60
C PHE A 828 7.65 5.75 18.24
N TYR A 829 8.84 5.68 17.66
CA TYR A 829 10.04 6.33 18.24
C TYR A 829 10.10 7.82 17.93
N MET A 830 9.31 8.30 16.99
CA MET A 830 9.21 9.72 16.66
C MET A 830 8.31 10.42 17.68
N GLU A 831 8.88 11.38 18.41
CA GLU A 831 8.07 12.25 19.27
C GLU A 831 7.26 13.23 18.42
N PRO A 832 5.97 13.42 18.73
CA PRO A 832 5.22 14.53 18.14
C PRO A 832 5.85 15.84 18.65
N ASN A 833 6.45 16.60 17.76
CA ASN A 833 7.00 17.91 18.11
C ASN A 833 5.86 18.87 18.46
N VAL A 834 5.75 19.26 19.72
CA VAL A 834 4.83 20.30 20.19
C VAL A 834 5.14 21.63 19.51
N SER A 835 6.41 21.89 19.12
CA SER A 835 6.85 23.08 18.40
C SER A 835 6.44 23.10 16.92
N ASP A 836 6.17 21.95 16.28
CA ASP A 836 5.78 21.89 14.88
C ASP A 836 4.28 22.04 14.66
N ILE A 837 3.48 21.86 15.71
CA ILE A 837 2.04 22.12 15.70
C ILE A 837 1.75 23.63 15.65
N ALA A 838 2.66 24.44 16.18
CA ALA A 838 2.52 25.89 16.27
C ALA A 838 3.14 26.69 15.10
N LYS A 839 3.91 26.04 14.22
CA LYS A 839 4.54 26.73 13.07
C LYS A 839 3.68 26.65 11.81
N PRO A 840 3.42 27.78 11.13
CA PRO A 840 2.73 27.77 9.85
C PRO A 840 3.53 26.99 8.80
N LEU A 841 2.83 26.34 7.87
CA LEU A 841 3.39 25.47 6.80
C LEU A 841 4.57 26.09 6.01
N SER A 842 4.70 27.43 6.02
CA SER A 842 5.77 28.17 5.34
C SER A 842 7.11 28.22 6.10
N ALA A 843 7.15 27.81 7.36
CA ALA A 843 8.33 27.89 8.24
C ALA A 843 8.98 26.52 8.53
N ARG A 844 8.51 25.44 7.91
CA ARG A 844 9.14 24.12 8.01
C ARG A 844 10.44 24.12 7.22
N SER A 845 11.49 23.63 7.83
CA SER A 845 12.88 23.66 7.37
C SER A 845 13.03 23.46 5.86
N LYS A 846 13.66 24.42 5.19
CA LYS A 846 14.02 24.36 3.76
C LYS A 846 15.13 23.37 3.44
N ASP A 847 15.79 22.84 4.44
CA ASP A 847 16.76 21.73 4.32
C ASP A 847 15.99 20.42 4.47
N GLY A 848 15.90 19.66 3.39
CA GLY A 848 15.21 18.36 3.32
C GLY A 848 15.87 17.24 4.15
N SER A 849 16.53 17.57 5.27
CA SER A 849 17.11 16.59 6.18
C SER A 849 16.04 15.95 7.04
N VAL A 850 15.93 14.64 6.96
CA VAL A 850 15.04 13.85 7.79
C VAL A 850 15.66 13.74 9.20
N ARG A 851 14.84 14.00 10.24
CA ARG A 851 15.29 13.80 11.62
C ARG A 851 15.61 12.32 11.85
N PRO A 852 16.81 11.97 12.33
CA PRO A 852 17.16 10.59 12.62
C PRO A 852 16.30 10.03 13.76
N LEU A 853 16.05 8.72 13.74
CA LEU A 853 15.42 8.04 14.85
C LEU A 853 16.38 8.00 16.06
N PRO A 854 15.84 8.03 17.32
CA PRO A 854 16.66 7.73 18.47
C PRO A 854 17.29 6.34 18.36
N ALA A 855 18.54 6.21 18.78
CA ALA A 855 19.26 4.95 18.72
C ALA A 855 18.64 3.92 19.67
N LEU A 856 18.50 2.69 19.19
CA LEU A 856 18.15 1.55 20.02
C LEU A 856 19.31 1.24 20.98
N LYS A 857 18.97 0.86 22.21
CA LYS A 857 19.98 0.39 23.16
C LYS A 857 20.53 -0.99 22.75
N GLU A 858 21.82 -1.23 23.03
CA GLU A 858 22.53 -2.45 22.59
C GLU A 858 21.78 -3.76 22.96
N LYS A 859 21.29 -3.84 24.19
CA LYS A 859 20.52 -5.00 24.67
C LYS A 859 19.27 -5.26 23.84
N VAL A 860 18.62 -4.20 23.33
CA VAL A 860 17.40 -4.29 22.55
C VAL A 860 17.66 -4.67 21.10
N LYS A 861 18.68 -4.09 20.46
CA LYS A 861 18.92 -4.35 19.03
C LYS A 861 19.43 -5.76 18.72
N ASN A 862 19.98 -6.45 19.72
CA ASN A 862 20.50 -7.82 19.58
C ASN A 862 19.44 -8.92 19.76
N VAL A 863 18.19 -8.58 20.00
CA VAL A 863 17.07 -9.51 20.16
C VAL A 863 15.90 -9.11 19.28
N MET A 864 14.93 -9.99 19.16
CA MET A 864 13.74 -9.77 18.34
C MET A 864 12.71 -8.87 19.06
N PHE A 865 13.10 -7.64 19.43
CA PHE A 865 12.30 -6.70 20.22
C PHE A 865 10.96 -6.32 19.57
N TYR A 866 10.91 -6.36 18.27
CA TYR A 866 9.74 -6.03 17.46
C TYR A 866 8.66 -7.13 17.45
N CYS A 867 8.95 -8.34 17.97
CA CYS A 867 8.03 -9.47 18.07
C CYS A 867 6.90 -9.32 19.10
#